data_0b32ee5587c172448920fdcd401f4080
#
_entry.id   0b32ee5587c172448920fdcd401f4080
#
_cell.length_a   1.000
_cell.length_b   1.000
_cell.length_c   1.000
_cell.angle_alpha   90.00
_cell.angle_beta   90.00
_cell.angle_gamma   90.00
#
_symmetry.space_group_name_H-M   'P 1'
#
loop_
_entity.id
_entity.type
_entity.pdbx_description
1 polymer ?
#
loop_
_entity_poly.entity_id
_entity_poly.type
_entity_poly.pdbx_seq_one_letter_code
_entity_poly.pdbx_strand_id
1 'polypeptide(L)'
;MIRIVKRNGSTEPLSEEKYNRVVMWGVEGIRNVSASAVAMGAAASIFDGMTTSQLHEALVKSAADLISPETPNYSQVAARLNMFKIRKDAFGEYAYPSFYHHIVSNVSRGVYDEDLLKFYSREEIAELGVYIKPMRDELFGYAATVQLASKYLVQNRVTGEIYEAPQQLYMLVGMCLFQNWEDGCAGKTRLEMVKGFYDVTSTFKLSLPTPIMAGVRTPTRQFSSCVLIESEDSLKGISAASSAIIDYVSRRAGIGIGFGRLRALGSEIRNGEATHTGVIPFLKHFQTAVKSCSQGGVRGGAATAFYPIWHLEVESLLVLKNNRGIEENRVRHLDYGVMINRLMYRRLVRNENITLFSPHDVPGLYDAFFVDQDKFEALYLQYEADESIRKKSVPAVDLFSTLMQERASTGRVYIANVDHMNEHGAFDPKVAPVHQSNLCMEITLPTKPLAFTDDADGEIALCTLSAFNLGALRSLDMLKEVAFYAVAALDSLLDYQDYPMAAAEIPAKARRSLGVGVTNLAYYLAKNGFNYSDPAGNQLVHETFEAIQYYLLDASCRLAEAKGACDWFSQTKYAQGQLPIDHYRKSLDANPDTSFELKMPWEELRGRIREYGLRNSTLTAQMPCETSSQITNSTNGIEPPRGPVSVKSSKDGIVKMVVPDFAALKDQYEYLWDMPDNRGYLTKVAIIQKFFDQAISANTNYDPTRFPGDKVPMMKLLEDLLFAYQQGVKTLYYHNTRDGAGKREDDDLASVALVEPEDECDGACKI
;
A
#
# COMPACT_ATOMS: atom_id res chain seq x y z
N MET A 1 -44.51 0.43 27.06
CA MET A 1 -44.41 1.03 25.71
C MET A 1 -43.03 1.62 25.58
N ILE A 2 -42.20 1.11 24.64
CA ILE A 2 -40.83 1.55 24.44
C ILE A 2 -40.80 3.00 23.94
N ARG A 3 -39.98 3.86 24.56
CA ARG A 3 -39.81 5.27 24.20
C ARG A 3 -38.44 5.46 23.58
N ILE A 4 -38.36 6.30 22.55
CA ILE A 4 -37.15 6.60 21.79
C ILE A 4 -36.77 8.06 21.97
N VAL A 5 -35.51 8.34 22.22
CA VAL A 5 -34.92 9.69 22.32
C VAL A 5 -34.51 10.17 20.94
N LYS A 6 -35.05 11.30 20.53
CA LYS A 6 -34.71 11.95 19.23
C LYS A 6 -33.38 12.70 19.32
N ARG A 7 -32.78 13.01 18.16
CA ARG A 7 -31.55 13.83 18.08
C ARG A 7 -31.66 15.21 18.74
N ASN A 8 -32.87 15.79 18.79
CA ASN A 8 -33.13 17.06 19.48
C ASN A 8 -33.40 16.91 21.00
N GLY A 9 -33.20 15.71 21.56
CA GLY A 9 -33.42 15.41 22.98
C GLY A 9 -34.89 15.11 23.37
N SER A 10 -35.85 15.32 22.49
CA SER A 10 -37.24 14.98 22.77
C SER A 10 -37.46 13.45 22.77
N THR A 11 -38.46 13.00 23.57
CA THR A 11 -38.79 11.57 23.70
C THR A 11 -40.17 11.29 23.13
N GLU A 12 -40.31 10.28 22.26
CA GLU A 12 -41.58 9.83 21.72
C GLU A 12 -41.74 8.30 21.85
N PRO A 13 -42.95 7.74 21.82
CA PRO A 13 -43.14 6.30 21.70
C PRO A 13 -42.52 5.76 20.41
N LEU A 14 -41.97 4.53 20.45
CA LEU A 14 -41.49 3.84 19.26
C LEU A 14 -42.65 3.69 18.27
N SER A 15 -42.50 4.24 17.07
CA SER A 15 -43.46 4.08 15.98
C SER A 15 -43.03 2.91 15.09
N GLU A 16 -43.81 1.83 15.16
CA GLU A 16 -43.61 0.64 14.30
C GLU A 16 -43.72 1.01 12.82
N GLU A 17 -44.59 1.95 12.46
CA GLU A 17 -44.75 2.42 11.09
C GLU A 17 -43.46 3.08 10.58
N LYS A 18 -42.89 4.00 11.38
CA LYS A 18 -41.61 4.68 10.99
C LYS A 18 -40.46 3.68 10.93
N TYR A 19 -40.39 2.76 11.87
CA TYR A 19 -39.41 1.69 11.92
C TYR A 19 -39.45 0.82 10.65
N ASN A 20 -40.64 0.27 10.36
CA ASN A 20 -40.85 -0.58 9.17
C ASN A 20 -40.58 0.19 7.87
N ARG A 21 -40.93 1.47 7.78
CA ARG A 21 -40.70 2.32 6.61
C ARG A 21 -39.20 2.43 6.31
N VAL A 22 -38.34 2.59 7.31
CA VAL A 22 -36.88 2.64 7.14
C VAL A 22 -36.32 1.28 6.64
N VAL A 23 -36.81 0.17 7.21
CA VAL A 23 -36.40 -1.18 6.79
C VAL A 23 -36.82 -1.44 5.35
N MET A 24 -38.11 -1.14 5.01
CA MET A 24 -38.63 -1.32 3.64
C MET A 24 -37.83 -0.50 2.62
N TRP A 25 -37.52 0.76 2.94
CA TRP A 25 -36.62 1.57 2.10
C TRP A 25 -35.21 0.96 1.98
N GLY A 26 -34.68 0.42 3.07
CA GLY A 26 -33.35 -0.23 3.08
C GLY A 26 -33.23 -1.43 2.12
N VAL A 27 -34.32 -2.17 1.92
CA VAL A 27 -34.35 -3.36 1.03
C VAL A 27 -34.93 -3.08 -0.36
N GLU A 28 -35.47 -1.90 -0.59
CA GLU A 28 -36.16 -1.55 -1.86
C GLU A 28 -35.25 -1.75 -3.07
N GLY A 29 -35.72 -2.54 -4.05
CA GLY A 29 -34.99 -2.82 -5.29
C GLY A 29 -33.81 -3.78 -5.16
N ILE A 30 -33.47 -4.28 -3.96
CA ILE A 30 -32.41 -5.25 -3.72
C ILE A 30 -33.01 -6.67 -3.76
N ARG A 31 -32.42 -7.54 -4.58
CA ARG A 31 -32.88 -8.93 -4.77
C ARG A 31 -32.40 -9.84 -3.64
N ASN A 32 -33.17 -10.89 -3.34
CA ASN A 32 -32.80 -11.96 -2.40
C ASN A 32 -32.51 -11.45 -0.97
N VAL A 33 -33.30 -10.47 -0.51
CA VAL A 33 -33.23 -9.92 0.86
C VAL A 33 -34.64 -9.86 1.46
N SER A 34 -34.75 -9.96 2.79
CA SER A 34 -36.00 -9.94 3.53
C SER A 34 -36.04 -8.77 4.51
N ALA A 35 -37.00 -7.89 4.33
CA ALA A 35 -37.26 -6.80 5.28
C ALA A 35 -37.60 -7.34 6.69
N SER A 36 -38.39 -8.43 6.74
CA SER A 36 -38.77 -9.05 8.01
C SER A 36 -37.57 -9.60 8.77
N ALA A 37 -36.59 -10.23 8.06
CA ALA A 37 -35.39 -10.75 8.71
C ALA A 37 -34.54 -9.63 9.35
N VAL A 38 -34.37 -8.50 8.64
CA VAL A 38 -33.66 -7.33 9.18
C VAL A 38 -34.43 -6.72 10.37
N ALA A 39 -35.74 -6.55 10.26
CA ALA A 39 -36.57 -5.97 11.32
C ALA A 39 -36.56 -6.83 12.59
N MET A 40 -36.72 -8.16 12.45
CA MET A 40 -36.75 -9.09 13.58
C MET A 40 -35.40 -9.19 14.27
N GLY A 41 -34.29 -9.24 13.50
CA GLY A 41 -32.95 -9.26 14.06
C GLY A 41 -32.62 -8.02 14.88
N ALA A 42 -33.01 -6.84 14.39
CA ALA A 42 -32.83 -5.59 15.12
C ALA A 42 -33.78 -5.45 16.36
N ALA A 43 -34.98 -6.00 16.28
CA ALA A 43 -35.96 -5.91 17.37
C ALA A 43 -35.45 -6.48 18.69
N ALA A 44 -34.60 -7.53 18.65
CA ALA A 44 -33.98 -8.12 19.83
C ALA A 44 -33.03 -7.16 20.59
N SER A 45 -32.57 -6.08 19.98
CA SER A 45 -31.65 -5.09 20.54
C SER A 45 -32.39 -3.79 20.99
N ILE A 46 -33.72 -3.68 20.85
CA ILE A 46 -34.48 -2.47 21.18
C ILE A 46 -34.77 -2.42 22.66
N PHE A 47 -34.44 -1.30 23.32
CA PHE A 47 -34.74 -1.04 24.73
C PHE A 47 -35.36 0.34 24.97
N ASP A 48 -35.98 0.53 26.12
CA ASP A 48 -36.61 1.80 26.50
C ASP A 48 -35.55 2.89 26.74
N GLY A 49 -35.78 4.09 26.19
CA GLY A 49 -34.82 5.19 26.24
C GLY A 49 -33.71 5.15 25.18
N MET A 50 -33.72 4.17 24.27
CA MET A 50 -32.78 4.10 23.15
C MET A 50 -32.86 5.35 22.25
N THR A 51 -31.73 5.85 21.79
CA THR A 51 -31.69 6.95 20.82
C THR A 51 -32.06 6.48 19.42
N THR A 52 -32.54 7.42 18.57
CA THR A 52 -32.80 7.13 17.15
C THR A 52 -31.50 6.69 16.40
N SER A 53 -30.33 7.15 16.84
CA SER A 53 -29.05 6.69 16.27
C SER A 53 -28.79 5.23 16.63
N GLN A 54 -28.89 4.86 17.89
CA GLN A 54 -28.74 3.48 18.36
C GLN A 54 -29.75 2.51 17.71
N LEU A 55 -31.03 2.96 17.55
CA LEU A 55 -32.05 2.19 16.84
C LEU A 55 -31.62 1.92 15.38
N HIS A 56 -31.05 2.93 14.74
CA HIS A 56 -30.56 2.79 13.37
C HIS A 56 -29.33 1.89 13.27
N GLU A 57 -28.42 1.99 14.25
CA GLU A 57 -27.26 1.07 14.37
C GLU A 57 -27.70 -0.39 14.55
N ALA A 58 -28.75 -0.64 15.32
CA ALA A 58 -29.30 -1.99 15.46
C ALA A 58 -29.83 -2.55 14.12
N LEU A 59 -30.43 -1.71 13.27
CA LEU A 59 -30.87 -2.09 11.93
C LEU A 59 -29.67 -2.39 11.02
N VAL A 60 -28.63 -1.54 11.04
CA VAL A 60 -27.39 -1.75 10.27
C VAL A 60 -26.74 -3.06 10.68
N LYS A 61 -26.60 -3.30 11.99
CA LYS A 61 -25.99 -4.52 12.52
C LYS A 61 -26.80 -5.76 12.12
N SER A 62 -28.12 -5.73 12.27
CA SER A 62 -28.97 -6.84 11.86
C SER A 62 -28.81 -7.20 10.39
N ALA A 63 -28.75 -6.19 9.50
CA ALA A 63 -28.50 -6.43 8.08
C ALA A 63 -27.08 -6.97 7.83
N ALA A 64 -26.07 -6.48 8.55
CA ALA A 64 -24.68 -6.92 8.42
C ALA A 64 -24.46 -8.36 8.90
N ASP A 65 -25.16 -8.77 9.95
CA ASP A 65 -25.10 -10.16 10.47
C ASP A 65 -25.63 -11.18 9.45
N LEU A 66 -26.55 -10.77 8.57
CA LEU A 66 -27.12 -11.58 7.48
C LEU A 66 -26.21 -11.67 6.25
N ILE A 67 -25.05 -11.01 6.22
CA ILE A 67 -24.10 -11.09 5.10
C ILE A 67 -23.42 -12.46 5.12
N SER A 68 -23.61 -13.23 4.06
CA SER A 68 -22.94 -14.51 3.82
C SER A 68 -22.73 -14.73 2.31
N PRO A 69 -21.97 -15.76 1.91
CA PRO A 69 -21.84 -16.12 0.49
C PRO A 69 -23.19 -16.40 -0.19
N GLU A 70 -24.16 -16.98 0.53
CA GLU A 70 -25.50 -17.31 0.05
C GLU A 70 -26.41 -16.06 -0.03
N THR A 71 -26.14 -15.08 0.82
CA THR A 71 -26.94 -13.86 0.95
C THR A 71 -26.10 -12.57 0.88
N PRO A 72 -25.26 -12.41 -0.18
CA PRO A 72 -24.30 -11.30 -0.26
C PRO A 72 -24.96 -9.93 -0.37
N ASN A 73 -26.18 -9.87 -0.88
CA ASN A 73 -26.92 -8.63 -1.13
C ASN A 73 -27.32 -7.90 0.15
N TYR A 74 -27.30 -8.55 1.33
CA TYR A 74 -27.44 -7.83 2.60
C TYR A 74 -26.31 -6.83 2.85
N SER A 75 -25.16 -6.96 2.18
CA SER A 75 -24.12 -5.92 2.19
C SER A 75 -24.63 -4.58 1.64
N GLN A 76 -25.46 -4.59 0.60
CA GLN A 76 -26.08 -3.38 0.06
C GLN A 76 -27.15 -2.83 1.00
N VAL A 77 -27.94 -3.69 1.65
CA VAL A 77 -28.93 -3.26 2.65
C VAL A 77 -28.25 -2.57 3.83
N ALA A 78 -27.23 -3.22 4.41
CA ALA A 78 -26.46 -2.67 5.53
C ALA A 78 -25.77 -1.35 5.14
N ALA A 79 -25.19 -1.29 3.92
CA ALA A 79 -24.56 -0.09 3.38
C ALA A 79 -25.56 1.08 3.25
N ARG A 80 -26.73 0.84 2.64
CA ARG A 80 -27.77 1.86 2.47
C ARG A 80 -28.26 2.39 3.82
N LEU A 81 -28.52 1.51 4.77
CA LEU A 81 -28.89 1.90 6.13
C LEU A 81 -27.76 2.69 6.82
N ASN A 82 -26.51 2.24 6.71
CA ASN A 82 -25.38 2.96 7.31
C ASN A 82 -25.13 4.32 6.64
N MET A 83 -25.29 4.42 5.32
CA MET A 83 -25.19 5.69 4.60
C MET A 83 -26.28 6.69 5.01
N PHE A 84 -27.49 6.21 5.28
CA PHE A 84 -28.55 7.04 5.86
C PHE A 84 -28.10 7.64 7.21
N LYS A 85 -27.50 6.81 8.08
CA LYS A 85 -26.95 7.27 9.37
C LYS A 85 -25.86 8.32 9.16
N ILE A 86 -24.86 8.03 8.31
CA ILE A 86 -23.75 8.94 8.02
C ILE A 86 -24.26 10.31 7.57
N ARG A 87 -25.19 10.36 6.60
CA ARG A 87 -25.77 11.64 6.12
C ARG A 87 -26.55 12.36 7.22
N LYS A 88 -27.34 11.64 8.02
CA LYS A 88 -28.05 12.22 9.16
C LYS A 88 -27.13 12.77 10.25
N ASP A 89 -26.01 12.11 10.49
CA ASP A 89 -25.01 12.55 11.48
C ASP A 89 -24.25 13.79 10.95
N ALA A 90 -23.92 13.81 9.65
CA ALA A 90 -23.20 14.92 9.03
C ALA A 90 -24.07 16.17 8.82
N PHE A 91 -25.33 16.02 8.44
CA PHE A 91 -26.17 17.12 7.95
C PHE A 91 -27.45 17.36 8.78
N GLY A 92 -27.80 16.49 9.72
CA GLY A 92 -29.10 16.49 10.38
C GLY A 92 -30.23 15.92 9.49
N GLU A 93 -30.03 15.80 8.18
CA GLU A 93 -31.00 15.31 7.19
C GLU A 93 -30.36 14.33 6.19
N TYR A 94 -31.18 13.64 5.39
CA TYR A 94 -30.69 12.69 4.41
C TYR A 94 -30.20 13.37 3.13
N ALA A 95 -30.78 14.52 2.78
CA ALA A 95 -30.40 15.27 1.59
C ALA A 95 -29.00 15.91 1.74
N TYR A 96 -28.27 16.01 0.63
CA TYR A 96 -27.05 16.79 0.60
C TYR A 96 -27.36 18.28 0.71
N PRO A 97 -26.68 19.02 1.59
CA PRO A 97 -26.85 20.46 1.71
C PRO A 97 -26.28 21.21 0.50
N SER A 98 -26.56 22.52 0.42
CA SER A 98 -25.85 23.40 -0.52
C SER A 98 -24.34 23.26 -0.34
N PHE A 99 -23.64 22.89 -1.40
CA PHE A 99 -22.19 22.61 -1.34
C PHE A 99 -21.38 23.84 -0.92
N TYR A 100 -21.76 25.02 -1.43
CA TYR A 100 -21.12 26.28 -1.03
C TYR A 100 -21.28 26.55 0.47
N HIS A 101 -22.50 26.49 1.00
CA HIS A 101 -22.74 26.74 2.42
C HIS A 101 -22.07 25.68 3.32
N HIS A 102 -21.99 24.45 2.85
CA HIS A 102 -21.30 23.37 3.53
C HIS A 102 -19.79 23.65 3.66
N ILE A 103 -19.12 24.09 2.56
CA ILE A 103 -17.72 24.46 2.59
C ILE A 103 -17.49 25.66 3.52
N VAL A 104 -18.27 26.74 3.37
CA VAL A 104 -18.14 27.94 4.21
C VAL A 104 -18.27 27.59 5.69
N SER A 105 -19.25 26.78 6.06
CA SER A 105 -19.46 26.36 7.46
C SER A 105 -18.27 25.58 8.00
N ASN A 106 -17.72 24.63 7.24
CA ASN A 106 -16.63 23.79 7.71
C ASN A 106 -15.26 24.49 7.67
N VAL A 107 -15.02 25.43 6.76
CA VAL A 107 -13.87 26.33 6.80
C VAL A 107 -13.93 27.22 8.03
N SER A 108 -15.11 27.82 8.34
CA SER A 108 -15.26 28.67 9.54
C SER A 108 -15.04 27.93 10.87
N ARG A 109 -15.25 26.61 10.88
CA ARG A 109 -14.97 25.73 12.03
C ARG A 109 -13.52 25.25 12.09
N GLY A 110 -12.66 25.61 11.12
CA GLY A 110 -11.29 25.10 10.98
C GLY A 110 -11.22 23.60 10.60
N VAL A 111 -12.30 23.05 10.09
CA VAL A 111 -12.39 21.63 9.68
C VAL A 111 -11.81 21.43 8.28
N TYR A 112 -12.16 22.33 7.35
CA TYR A 112 -11.65 22.33 5.99
C TYR A 112 -10.57 23.38 5.80
N ASP A 113 -9.71 23.13 4.83
CA ASP A 113 -8.68 24.04 4.35
C ASP A 113 -9.32 25.30 3.77
N GLU A 114 -8.86 26.47 4.23
CA GLU A 114 -9.35 27.76 3.79
C GLU A 114 -9.07 28.07 2.31
N ASP A 115 -8.07 27.39 1.72
CA ASP A 115 -7.72 27.53 0.30
C ASP A 115 -8.89 27.19 -0.63
N LEU A 116 -9.81 26.33 -0.20
CA LEU A 116 -11.04 26.05 -0.95
C LEU A 116 -11.84 27.32 -1.28
N LEU A 117 -11.87 28.29 -0.39
CA LEU A 117 -12.57 29.57 -0.60
C LEU A 117 -11.68 30.66 -1.21
N LYS A 118 -10.36 30.47 -1.23
CA LYS A 118 -9.41 31.38 -1.87
C LYS A 118 -9.27 31.11 -3.37
N PHE A 119 -9.23 29.83 -3.75
CA PHE A 119 -8.97 29.42 -5.13
C PHE A 119 -10.24 29.25 -5.98
N TYR A 120 -11.41 29.07 -5.35
CA TYR A 120 -12.67 28.87 -6.08
C TYR A 120 -13.69 29.97 -5.75
N SER A 121 -14.28 30.54 -6.78
CA SER A 121 -15.40 31.48 -6.64
C SER A 121 -16.67 30.77 -6.15
N ARG A 122 -17.63 31.55 -5.66
CA ARG A 122 -18.93 31.02 -5.23
C ARG A 122 -19.65 30.29 -6.38
N GLU A 123 -19.56 30.83 -7.58
CA GLU A 123 -20.18 30.32 -8.80
C GLU A 123 -19.56 28.97 -9.19
N GLU A 124 -18.23 28.85 -9.18
CA GLU A 124 -17.53 27.59 -9.45
C GLU A 124 -17.88 26.51 -8.43
N ILE A 125 -17.94 26.85 -7.13
CA ILE A 125 -18.34 25.92 -6.07
C ILE A 125 -19.79 25.47 -6.27
N ALA A 126 -20.69 26.39 -6.65
CA ALA A 126 -22.07 26.07 -6.93
C ALA A 126 -22.22 25.13 -8.13
N GLU A 127 -21.45 25.37 -9.21
CA GLU A 127 -21.40 24.51 -10.40
C GLU A 127 -20.92 23.09 -10.05
N LEU A 128 -19.82 22.97 -9.28
CA LEU A 128 -19.33 21.70 -8.81
C LEU A 128 -20.34 20.99 -7.89
N GLY A 129 -21.06 21.75 -7.06
CA GLY A 129 -22.13 21.23 -6.20
C GLY A 129 -23.28 20.60 -6.98
N VAL A 130 -23.69 21.22 -8.10
CA VAL A 130 -24.71 20.66 -9.00
C VAL A 130 -24.18 19.40 -9.72
N TYR A 131 -22.88 19.31 -9.94
CA TYR A 131 -22.26 18.17 -10.60
C TYR A 131 -22.19 16.93 -9.69
N ILE A 132 -22.18 17.08 -8.36
CA ILE A 132 -22.20 15.98 -7.39
C ILE A 132 -23.38 15.04 -7.66
N LYS A 133 -23.14 13.73 -7.61
CA LYS A 133 -24.14 12.67 -7.84
C LYS A 133 -24.41 11.87 -6.56
N PRO A 134 -25.34 12.31 -5.69
CA PRO A 134 -25.63 11.63 -4.42
C PRO A 134 -26.03 10.16 -4.57
N MET A 135 -26.57 9.77 -5.73
CA MET A 135 -26.95 8.38 -6.04
C MET A 135 -25.73 7.43 -6.10
N ARG A 136 -24.51 7.95 -6.31
CA ARG A 136 -23.29 7.13 -6.28
C ARG A 136 -22.98 6.56 -4.90
N ASP A 137 -23.60 7.06 -3.84
CA ASP A 137 -23.50 6.46 -2.51
C ASP A 137 -24.12 5.04 -2.45
N GLU A 138 -24.99 4.70 -3.39
CA GLU A 138 -25.57 3.35 -3.49
C GLU A 138 -24.59 2.32 -4.08
N LEU A 139 -23.44 2.76 -4.62
CA LEU A 139 -22.40 1.88 -5.12
C LEU A 139 -21.57 1.25 -3.98
N PHE A 140 -21.59 1.84 -2.79
CA PHE A 140 -20.83 1.33 -1.65
C PHE A 140 -21.43 0.04 -1.08
N GLY A 141 -20.57 -0.95 -0.78
CA GLY A 141 -20.91 -2.06 0.08
C GLY A 141 -20.80 -1.69 1.57
N TYR A 142 -21.25 -2.56 2.47
CA TYR A 142 -21.23 -2.32 3.92
C TYR A 142 -19.82 -2.02 4.44
N ALA A 143 -18.81 -2.83 4.06
CA ALA A 143 -17.43 -2.62 4.47
C ALA A 143 -16.92 -1.23 4.09
N ALA A 144 -17.26 -0.74 2.90
CA ALA A 144 -16.90 0.59 2.44
C ALA A 144 -17.49 1.69 3.34
N THR A 145 -18.77 1.60 3.69
CA THR A 145 -19.41 2.61 4.53
C THR A 145 -18.82 2.65 5.95
N VAL A 146 -18.42 1.51 6.50
CA VAL A 146 -17.74 1.44 7.81
C VAL A 146 -16.36 2.08 7.71
N GLN A 147 -15.57 1.76 6.68
CA GLN A 147 -14.24 2.37 6.49
C GLN A 147 -14.33 3.87 6.25
N LEU A 148 -15.29 4.33 5.46
CA LEU A 148 -15.54 5.76 5.25
C LEU A 148 -15.81 6.48 6.57
N ALA A 149 -16.78 6.00 7.36
CA ALA A 149 -17.16 6.61 8.62
C ALA A 149 -16.03 6.58 9.66
N SER A 150 -15.29 5.47 9.75
CA SER A 150 -14.25 5.32 10.78
C SER A 150 -12.92 5.98 10.44
N LYS A 151 -12.54 6.07 9.13
CA LYS A 151 -11.18 6.47 8.73
C LYS A 151 -11.12 7.69 7.80
N TYR A 152 -12.06 7.85 6.86
CA TYR A 152 -11.87 8.75 5.72
C TYR A 152 -12.69 10.03 5.77
N LEU A 153 -13.94 9.97 6.22
CA LEU A 153 -14.75 11.17 6.39
C LEU A 153 -14.15 12.07 7.47
N VAL A 154 -14.07 13.34 7.19
CA VAL A 154 -13.57 14.32 8.17
C VAL A 154 -14.52 14.34 9.37
N GLN A 155 -13.94 14.16 10.55
CA GLN A 155 -14.68 14.03 11.80
C GLN A 155 -13.86 14.56 12.98
N ASN A 156 -14.56 14.95 14.03
CA ASN A 156 -13.97 15.15 15.34
C ASN A 156 -13.79 13.79 16.03
N ARG A 157 -12.58 13.32 16.18
CA ARG A 157 -12.29 11.99 16.73
C ARG A 157 -12.51 11.87 18.24
N VAL A 158 -12.69 12.99 18.94
CA VAL A 158 -13.01 13.02 20.36
C VAL A 158 -14.52 12.86 20.57
N THR A 159 -15.35 13.59 19.77
CA THR A 159 -16.80 13.59 19.88
C THR A 159 -17.49 12.58 18.96
N GLY A 160 -16.82 12.12 17.91
CA GLY A 160 -17.39 11.27 16.87
C GLY A 160 -18.24 12.01 15.84
N GLU A 161 -18.28 13.37 15.88
CA GLU A 161 -19.05 14.19 14.94
C GLU A 161 -18.45 14.08 13.53
N ILE A 162 -19.24 13.62 12.56
CA ILE A 162 -18.87 13.54 11.13
C ILE A 162 -19.34 14.82 10.44
N TYR A 163 -18.50 15.40 9.58
CA TYR A 163 -18.76 16.68 8.93
C TYR A 163 -19.14 16.61 7.47
N GLU A 164 -19.07 15.45 6.83
CA GLU A 164 -19.28 15.29 5.38
C GLU A 164 -19.83 13.92 5.01
N ALA A 165 -20.24 13.78 3.76
CA ALA A 165 -20.60 12.50 3.15
C ALA A 165 -19.68 12.18 1.94
N PRO A 166 -19.65 10.92 1.45
CA PRO A 166 -18.62 10.45 0.51
C PRO A 166 -18.52 11.24 -0.81
N GLN A 167 -19.64 11.69 -1.37
CA GLN A 167 -19.59 12.42 -2.63
C GLN A 167 -18.97 13.81 -2.48
N GLN A 168 -19.11 14.45 -1.30
CA GLN A 168 -18.42 15.69 -0.99
C GLN A 168 -16.92 15.45 -0.81
N LEU A 169 -16.55 14.36 -0.14
CA LEU A 169 -15.14 13.96 0.01
C LEU A 169 -14.42 13.89 -1.35
N TYR A 170 -14.97 13.12 -2.31
CA TYR A 170 -14.34 12.98 -3.64
C TYR A 170 -14.25 14.30 -4.40
N MET A 171 -15.30 15.11 -4.35
CA MET A 171 -15.29 16.43 -5.01
C MET A 171 -14.26 17.37 -4.37
N LEU A 172 -14.22 17.44 -3.03
CA LEU A 172 -13.28 18.29 -2.30
C LEU A 172 -11.83 17.88 -2.50
N VAL A 173 -11.55 16.55 -2.57
CA VAL A 173 -10.21 16.07 -2.90
C VAL A 173 -9.80 16.56 -4.28
N GLY A 174 -10.65 16.44 -5.28
CA GLY A 174 -10.40 16.97 -6.63
C GLY A 174 -10.17 18.48 -6.64
N MET A 175 -10.97 19.23 -5.91
CA MET A 175 -10.82 20.70 -5.78
C MET A 175 -9.45 21.07 -5.19
N CYS A 176 -9.03 20.45 -4.09
CA CYS A 176 -7.73 20.72 -3.47
C CYS A 176 -6.55 20.37 -4.39
N LEU A 177 -6.60 19.20 -5.05
CA LEU A 177 -5.50 18.74 -5.89
C LEU A 177 -5.34 19.62 -7.15
N PHE A 178 -6.43 20.10 -7.72
CA PHE A 178 -6.38 20.90 -8.95
C PHE A 178 -6.56 22.41 -8.73
N GLN A 179 -6.48 22.91 -7.50
CA GLN A 179 -6.67 24.33 -7.20
C GLN A 179 -5.72 25.25 -7.99
N ASN A 180 -4.51 24.79 -8.31
CA ASN A 180 -3.49 25.52 -9.08
C ASN A 180 -3.40 25.05 -10.54
N TRP A 181 -4.40 24.30 -11.04
CA TRP A 181 -4.39 23.87 -12.43
C TRP A 181 -4.67 25.05 -13.36
N GLU A 182 -3.77 25.28 -14.30
CA GLU A 182 -3.92 26.33 -15.29
C GLU A 182 -4.88 25.89 -16.41
N ASP A 183 -5.86 26.73 -16.72
CA ASP A 183 -6.82 26.46 -17.79
C ASP A 183 -6.11 26.31 -19.15
N GLY A 184 -6.46 25.23 -19.85
CA GLY A 184 -5.82 24.87 -21.11
C GLY A 184 -4.59 23.94 -20.96
N CYS A 185 -4.05 23.76 -19.75
CA CYS A 185 -3.00 22.79 -19.51
C CYS A 185 -3.46 21.38 -19.93
N ALA A 186 -2.66 20.70 -20.76
CA ALA A 186 -3.01 19.42 -21.37
C ALA A 186 -4.41 19.38 -22.02
N GLY A 187 -4.91 20.54 -22.49
CA GLY A 187 -6.19 20.70 -23.16
C GLY A 187 -7.42 20.66 -22.25
N LYS A 188 -7.27 20.89 -20.93
CA LYS A 188 -8.37 20.86 -19.96
C LYS A 188 -8.37 22.10 -19.06
N THR A 189 -9.58 22.55 -18.71
CA THR A 189 -9.79 23.59 -17.69
C THR A 189 -9.70 22.98 -16.27
N ARG A 190 -9.50 23.83 -15.27
CA ARG A 190 -9.50 23.44 -13.85
C ARG A 190 -10.77 22.70 -13.45
N LEU A 191 -11.93 23.21 -13.79
CA LEU A 191 -13.21 22.58 -13.46
C LEU A 191 -13.42 21.24 -14.18
N GLU A 192 -12.95 21.10 -15.42
CA GLU A 192 -12.97 19.81 -16.13
C GLU A 192 -12.08 18.78 -15.44
N MET A 193 -10.91 19.20 -14.93
CA MET A 193 -10.03 18.32 -14.16
C MET A 193 -10.71 17.84 -12.88
N VAL A 194 -11.32 18.74 -12.11
CA VAL A 194 -12.05 18.41 -10.87
C VAL A 194 -13.19 17.43 -11.15
N LYS A 195 -14.02 17.73 -12.17
CA LYS A 195 -15.16 16.88 -12.55
C LYS A 195 -14.73 15.49 -13.05
N GLY A 196 -13.73 15.43 -13.91
CA GLY A 196 -13.22 14.15 -14.42
C GLY A 196 -12.57 13.30 -13.34
N PHE A 197 -11.80 13.91 -12.44
CA PHE A 197 -11.25 13.21 -11.28
C PHE A 197 -12.35 12.70 -10.33
N TYR A 198 -13.37 13.53 -10.05
CA TYR A 198 -14.56 13.11 -9.30
C TYR A 198 -15.23 11.90 -9.96
N ASP A 199 -15.36 11.89 -11.28
CA ASP A 199 -16.00 10.79 -12.00
C ASP A 199 -15.19 9.49 -11.91
N VAL A 200 -13.87 9.53 -12.08
CA VAL A 200 -13.06 8.30 -12.01
C VAL A 200 -12.93 7.74 -10.58
N THR A 201 -12.95 8.60 -9.56
CA THR A 201 -12.84 8.17 -8.15
C THR A 201 -14.18 7.72 -7.58
N SER A 202 -15.26 8.49 -7.78
CA SER A 202 -16.59 8.18 -7.25
C SER A 202 -17.32 7.04 -7.99
N THR A 203 -16.79 6.60 -9.14
CA THR A 203 -17.23 5.39 -9.85
C THR A 203 -16.25 4.21 -9.69
N PHE A 204 -15.33 4.33 -8.73
CA PHE A 204 -14.40 3.27 -8.30
C PHE A 204 -13.42 2.78 -9.37
N LYS A 205 -13.14 3.55 -10.42
CA LYS A 205 -12.10 3.23 -11.40
C LYS A 205 -10.71 3.49 -10.87
N LEU A 206 -10.58 4.53 -10.01
CA LEU A 206 -9.36 4.92 -9.33
C LEU A 206 -9.57 4.90 -7.82
N SER A 207 -8.74 4.16 -7.11
CA SER A 207 -8.68 4.08 -5.65
C SER A 207 -7.57 4.96 -5.10
N LEU A 208 -7.83 5.67 -4.01
CA LEU A 208 -6.89 6.58 -3.37
C LEU A 208 -6.44 6.04 -2.01
N PRO A 209 -5.19 6.31 -1.59
CA PRO A 209 -4.67 5.85 -0.31
C PRO A 209 -5.27 6.59 0.87
N THR A 210 -5.19 5.95 2.03
CA THR A 210 -5.72 6.48 3.29
C THR A 210 -5.28 7.92 3.60
N PRO A 211 -4.01 8.34 3.44
CA PRO A 211 -3.61 9.72 3.74
C PRO A 211 -4.31 10.76 2.85
N ILE A 212 -4.53 10.46 1.57
CA ILE A 212 -5.26 11.33 0.64
C ILE A 212 -6.74 11.41 1.04
N MET A 213 -7.38 10.24 1.20
CA MET A 213 -8.80 10.17 1.53
C MET A 213 -9.16 10.83 2.87
N ALA A 214 -8.29 10.69 3.88
CA ALA A 214 -8.53 11.24 5.21
C ALA A 214 -8.03 12.67 5.40
N GLY A 215 -7.05 13.12 4.60
CA GLY A 215 -6.29 14.34 4.87
C GLY A 215 -6.47 15.47 3.87
N VAL A 216 -6.53 15.18 2.57
CA VAL A 216 -6.72 16.22 1.54
C VAL A 216 -8.06 16.93 1.78
N ARG A 217 -8.10 18.21 1.81
CA ARG A 217 -9.16 19.14 2.23
C ARG A 217 -9.13 19.55 3.70
N THR A 218 -8.21 19.02 4.50
CA THR A 218 -8.04 19.44 5.91
C THR A 218 -6.78 20.29 6.05
N PRO A 219 -6.62 21.04 7.16
CA PRO A 219 -5.41 21.84 7.38
C PRO A 219 -4.10 21.02 7.50
N THR A 220 -4.18 19.69 7.68
CA THR A 220 -2.98 18.83 7.78
C THR A 220 -2.58 18.34 6.41
N ARG A 221 -1.43 18.83 5.89
CA ARG A 221 -0.99 18.61 4.50
C ARG A 221 0.25 17.71 4.42
N GLN A 222 0.20 16.48 4.95
CA GLN A 222 1.19 15.43 4.69
C GLN A 222 0.46 14.17 4.24
N PHE A 223 0.74 13.69 3.02
CA PHE A 223 -0.05 12.65 2.35
C PHE A 223 0.79 11.47 1.85
N SER A 224 2.12 11.55 1.95
CA SER A 224 2.99 10.43 1.59
C SER A 224 2.91 9.35 2.67
N SER A 225 2.44 8.17 2.30
CA SER A 225 2.33 7.03 3.20
C SER A 225 3.63 6.24 3.33
N CYS A 226 4.53 6.36 2.34
CA CYS A 226 5.77 5.59 2.22
C CYS A 226 6.95 6.54 2.30
N VAL A 227 7.77 6.38 3.34
CA VAL A 227 8.94 7.22 3.63
C VAL A 227 10.17 6.35 3.83
N LEU A 228 11.23 6.61 3.07
CA LEU A 228 12.50 5.90 3.12
C LEU A 228 13.57 6.80 3.71
N ILE A 229 14.16 6.38 4.83
CA ILE A 229 15.18 7.13 5.57
C ILE A 229 16.41 6.26 5.69
N GLU A 230 17.56 6.75 5.25
CA GLU A 230 18.85 6.06 5.37
C GLU A 230 19.66 6.69 6.51
N SER A 231 20.28 5.84 7.34
CA SER A 231 21.15 6.27 8.44
C SER A 231 22.61 6.28 8.02
N GLU A 232 23.31 7.36 8.26
CA GLU A 232 24.78 7.44 8.13
C GLU A 232 25.47 6.70 9.29
N ASP A 233 26.70 6.19 9.07
CA ASP A 233 27.53 5.54 10.07
C ASP A 233 28.23 6.57 10.99
N SER A 234 27.41 7.41 11.63
CA SER A 234 27.87 8.43 12.60
C SER A 234 26.76 8.70 13.62
N LEU A 235 27.13 9.13 14.85
CA LEU A 235 26.16 9.46 15.88
C LEU A 235 25.23 10.60 15.47
N LYS A 236 25.74 11.58 14.70
CA LYS A 236 24.92 12.69 14.18
C LYS A 236 23.93 12.20 13.15
N GLY A 237 24.34 11.34 12.21
CA GLY A 237 23.47 10.77 11.20
C GLY A 237 22.42 9.83 11.79
N ILE A 238 22.80 8.99 12.76
CA ILE A 238 21.85 8.13 13.49
C ILE A 238 20.79 8.98 14.21
N SER A 239 21.20 10.06 14.89
CA SER A 239 20.27 10.98 15.56
C SER A 239 19.37 11.71 14.56
N ALA A 240 19.91 12.14 13.42
CA ALA A 240 19.14 12.77 12.35
C ALA A 240 18.08 11.82 11.77
N ALA A 241 18.45 10.57 11.47
CA ALA A 241 17.51 9.56 11.00
C ALA A 241 16.41 9.29 12.04
N SER A 242 16.75 9.21 13.32
CA SER A 242 15.77 9.04 14.41
C SER A 242 14.79 10.21 14.51
N SER A 243 15.27 11.44 14.37
CA SER A 243 14.41 12.65 14.36
C SER A 243 13.44 12.62 13.18
N ALA A 244 13.94 12.31 11.98
CA ALA A 244 13.13 12.18 10.78
C ALA A 244 12.05 11.09 10.93
N ILE A 245 12.37 9.94 11.53
CA ILE A 245 11.42 8.86 11.82
C ILE A 245 10.26 9.38 12.68
N ILE A 246 10.55 10.09 13.78
CA ILE A 246 9.52 10.64 14.67
C ILE A 246 8.62 11.62 13.93
N ASP A 247 9.19 12.53 13.15
CA ASP A 247 8.44 13.54 12.40
C ASP A 247 7.47 12.90 11.39
N TYR A 248 7.92 11.92 10.64
CA TYR A 248 7.07 11.28 9.63
C TYR A 248 6.05 10.30 10.21
N VAL A 249 6.41 9.52 11.26
CA VAL A 249 5.45 8.63 11.94
C VAL A 249 4.31 9.44 12.53
N SER A 250 4.60 10.57 13.20
CA SER A 250 3.56 11.44 13.77
C SER A 250 2.57 11.96 12.71
N ARG A 251 3.00 12.02 11.45
CA ARG A 251 2.21 12.46 10.29
C ARG A 251 1.70 11.33 9.39
N ARG A 252 1.44 10.16 9.96
CA ARG A 252 0.78 9.01 9.33
C ARG A 252 1.63 8.20 8.34
N ALA A 253 2.96 8.34 8.35
CA ALA A 253 3.83 7.58 7.45
C ALA A 253 4.28 6.24 8.03
N GLY A 254 4.45 5.23 7.15
CA GLY A 254 5.21 4.01 7.41
C GLY A 254 6.64 4.17 6.91
N ILE A 255 7.62 3.64 7.65
CA ILE A 255 9.02 3.95 7.44
C ILE A 255 9.80 2.73 6.92
N GLY A 256 10.62 2.95 5.88
CA GLY A 256 11.75 2.09 5.55
C GLY A 256 13.03 2.69 6.14
N ILE A 257 13.77 1.92 6.95
CA ILE A 257 14.99 2.37 7.62
C ILE A 257 16.20 1.66 7.01
N GLY A 258 17.05 2.37 6.27
CA GLY A 258 18.32 1.85 5.78
C GLY A 258 19.41 2.00 6.84
N PHE A 259 19.79 0.91 7.51
CA PHE A 259 20.87 0.94 8.49
C PHE A 259 22.07 0.06 8.12
N GLY A 260 22.00 -0.59 6.97
CA GLY A 260 23.01 -1.58 6.53
C GLY A 260 24.42 -1.02 6.34
N ARG A 261 24.59 0.31 6.34
CA ARG A 261 25.88 1.00 6.28
C ARG A 261 26.58 1.05 7.65
N LEU A 262 25.86 0.85 8.77
CA LEU A 262 26.43 0.95 10.10
C LEU A 262 27.50 -0.12 10.33
N ARG A 263 28.59 0.29 10.96
CA ARG A 263 29.69 -0.62 11.31
C ARG A 263 29.27 -1.66 12.36
N ALA A 264 29.84 -2.84 12.27
CA ALA A 264 29.50 -3.96 13.14
C ALA A 264 30.15 -3.86 14.53
N LEU A 265 29.62 -4.67 15.45
CA LEU A 265 30.17 -4.88 16.80
C LEU A 265 31.69 -5.09 16.75
N GLY A 266 32.45 -4.35 17.56
CA GLY A 266 33.88 -4.45 17.67
C GLY A 266 34.67 -3.74 16.59
N SER A 267 34.04 -3.03 15.63
CA SER A 267 34.72 -2.14 14.69
C SER A 267 35.37 -0.96 15.42
N GLU A 268 36.49 -0.50 14.91
CA GLU A 268 37.28 0.56 15.50
C GLU A 268 36.54 1.92 15.50
N ILE A 269 36.66 2.65 16.61
CA ILE A 269 36.16 4.02 16.79
C ILE A 269 37.32 4.92 17.19
N ARG A 270 37.44 6.09 16.54
CA ARG A 270 38.45 7.12 16.86
C ARG A 270 39.88 6.59 16.93
N ASN A 271 40.31 5.88 15.89
CA ASN A 271 41.65 5.31 15.76
C ASN A 271 42.04 4.41 16.95
N GLY A 272 41.14 3.56 17.38
CA GLY A 272 41.39 2.57 18.44
C GLY A 272 41.12 3.06 19.87
N GLU A 273 40.60 4.26 20.05
CA GLU A 273 40.20 4.74 21.40
C GLU A 273 39.07 3.90 22.00
N ALA A 274 38.16 3.41 21.17
CA ALA A 274 37.04 2.58 21.56
C ALA A 274 36.66 1.59 20.45
N THR A 275 35.79 0.63 20.77
CA THR A 275 35.17 -0.27 19.83
C THR A 275 33.66 -0.08 19.77
N HIS A 276 33.06 -0.29 18.61
CA HIS A 276 31.65 -0.17 18.36
C HIS A 276 30.85 -1.24 19.11
N THR A 277 29.70 -0.84 19.67
CA THR A 277 28.83 -1.72 20.50
C THR A 277 27.88 -2.60 19.69
N GLY A 278 27.98 -2.53 18.34
CA GLY A 278 27.11 -3.25 17.41
C GLY A 278 25.88 -2.46 16.98
N VAL A 279 25.16 -3.01 16.01
CA VAL A 279 23.98 -2.30 15.43
C VAL A 279 22.70 -2.48 16.26
N ILE A 280 22.61 -3.52 17.10
CA ILE A 280 21.38 -3.84 17.88
C ILE A 280 20.98 -2.69 18.83
N PRO A 281 21.87 -2.03 19.58
CA PRO A 281 21.49 -0.87 20.40
C PRO A 281 20.86 0.27 19.60
N PHE A 282 21.35 0.55 18.39
CA PHE A 282 20.80 1.57 17.52
C PHE A 282 19.45 1.14 16.90
N LEU A 283 19.25 -0.14 16.59
CA LEU A 283 17.93 -0.64 16.17
C LEU A 283 16.89 -0.51 17.29
N LYS A 284 17.26 -0.71 18.56
CA LYS A 284 16.38 -0.41 19.71
C LYS A 284 16.01 1.07 19.76
N HIS A 285 16.98 1.95 19.51
CA HIS A 285 16.75 3.39 19.45
C HIS A 285 15.77 3.73 18.32
N PHE A 286 15.95 3.20 17.10
CA PHE A 286 15.00 3.39 16.00
C PHE A 286 13.62 2.80 16.30
N GLN A 287 13.55 1.62 16.90
CA GLN A 287 12.29 1.03 17.35
C GLN A 287 11.53 1.98 18.30
N THR A 288 12.24 2.56 19.26
CA THR A 288 11.65 3.51 20.21
C THR A 288 11.16 4.76 19.50
N ALA A 289 11.93 5.31 18.54
CA ALA A 289 11.51 6.43 17.71
C ALA A 289 10.21 6.11 16.93
N VAL A 290 10.14 4.95 16.29
CA VAL A 290 8.94 4.47 15.57
C VAL A 290 7.73 4.34 16.49
N LYS A 291 7.91 3.84 17.72
CA LYS A 291 6.82 3.57 18.67
C LYS A 291 6.46 4.77 19.55
N SER A 292 7.24 5.85 19.52
CA SER A 292 7.00 7.05 20.34
C SER A 292 5.75 7.83 19.94
N CYS A 293 5.33 7.73 18.67
CA CYS A 293 4.18 8.43 18.13
C CYS A 293 3.15 7.46 17.56
N SER A 294 1.87 7.88 17.60
CA SER A 294 0.80 7.22 16.86
C SER A 294 0.57 7.89 15.51
N GLN A 295 0.23 7.11 14.51
CA GLN A 295 -0.15 7.61 13.19
C GLN A 295 -1.54 8.28 13.24
N GLY A 296 -1.54 9.58 13.54
CA GLY A 296 -2.79 10.38 13.62
C GLY A 296 -3.78 9.90 14.69
N GLY A 297 -3.31 9.30 15.79
CA GLY A 297 -4.16 8.80 16.88
C GLY A 297 -4.91 7.48 16.59
N VAL A 298 -4.69 6.87 15.42
CA VAL A 298 -5.47 5.70 14.97
C VAL A 298 -4.65 4.41 15.01
N ARG A 299 -3.32 4.48 14.78
CA ARG A 299 -2.43 3.32 14.68
C ARG A 299 -1.08 3.59 15.33
N GLY A 300 -0.40 2.54 15.81
CA GLY A 300 1.00 2.62 16.23
C GLY A 300 1.92 2.83 15.04
N GLY A 301 3.10 3.44 15.25
CA GLY A 301 4.14 3.53 14.24
C GLY A 301 4.66 2.17 13.81
N ALA A 302 5.03 2.02 12.54
CA ALA A 302 5.56 0.79 11.96
C ALA A 302 6.72 1.08 11.01
N ALA A 303 7.73 0.20 10.99
CA ALA A 303 8.88 0.34 10.11
C ALA A 303 9.50 -1.01 9.74
N THR A 304 10.11 -1.07 8.55
CA THR A 304 10.99 -2.16 8.11
C THR A 304 12.43 -1.65 8.07
N ALA A 305 13.33 -2.39 8.69
CA ALA A 305 14.75 -2.07 8.76
C ALA A 305 15.56 -2.94 7.79
N PHE A 306 16.41 -2.31 6.96
CA PHE A 306 17.11 -2.95 5.84
C PHE A 306 18.61 -3.11 6.10
N TYR A 307 19.13 -4.30 5.78
CA TYR A 307 20.57 -4.62 5.90
C TYR A 307 21.01 -5.68 4.87
N PRO A 308 22.28 -5.66 4.45
CA PRO A 308 22.79 -6.65 3.50
C PRO A 308 23.05 -8.00 4.19
N ILE A 309 22.78 -9.10 3.47
CA ILE A 309 22.99 -10.47 3.96
C ILE A 309 24.45 -10.77 4.33
N TRP A 310 25.39 -10.01 3.79
CA TRP A 310 26.83 -10.14 4.06
C TRP A 310 27.32 -9.28 5.24
N HIS A 311 26.42 -8.61 5.99
CA HIS A 311 26.79 -7.86 7.19
C HIS A 311 27.34 -8.78 8.28
N LEU A 312 28.40 -8.35 8.98
CA LEU A 312 29.10 -9.18 9.98
C LEU A 312 28.20 -9.66 11.13
N GLU A 313 27.17 -8.91 11.49
CA GLU A 313 26.20 -9.26 12.54
C GLU A 313 24.94 -9.97 12.02
N VAL A 314 24.89 -10.40 10.74
CA VAL A 314 23.68 -10.93 10.10
C VAL A 314 23.02 -12.07 10.86
N GLU A 315 23.79 -12.98 11.45
CA GLU A 315 23.24 -14.11 12.22
C GLU A 315 22.46 -13.63 13.44
N SER A 316 22.90 -12.56 14.10
CA SER A 316 22.17 -11.91 15.20
C SER A 316 20.98 -11.09 14.72
N LEU A 317 21.10 -10.47 13.54
CA LEU A 317 20.03 -9.64 12.95
C LEU A 317 18.85 -10.48 12.49
N LEU A 318 19.08 -11.66 11.92
CA LEU A 318 18.03 -12.56 11.44
C LEU A 318 17.05 -12.98 12.55
N VAL A 319 17.54 -13.11 13.78
CA VAL A 319 16.74 -13.62 14.93
C VAL A 319 16.09 -12.53 15.79
N LEU A 320 16.23 -11.24 15.40
CA LEU A 320 15.77 -10.12 16.24
C LEU A 320 14.27 -10.12 16.51
N LYS A 321 13.47 -10.63 15.57
CA LYS A 321 12.00 -10.61 15.65
C LYS A 321 11.40 -11.83 16.34
N ASN A 322 12.12 -12.94 16.44
CA ASN A 322 11.56 -14.18 16.97
C ASN A 322 11.28 -14.12 18.47
N ASN A 323 10.43 -15.04 18.97
CA ASN A 323 10.03 -15.13 20.37
C ASN A 323 10.97 -15.98 21.23
N ARG A 324 12.13 -16.40 20.69
CA ARG A 324 13.12 -17.22 21.41
C ARG A 324 14.21 -16.32 21.98
N GLY A 325 14.77 -16.72 23.12
CA GLY A 325 15.86 -15.99 23.78
C GLY A 325 15.38 -14.85 24.67
N ILE A 326 16.36 -14.09 25.19
CA ILE A 326 16.11 -13.00 26.14
C ILE A 326 15.75 -11.70 25.40
N GLU A 327 14.87 -10.90 26.01
CA GLU A 327 14.37 -9.65 25.45
C GLU A 327 15.48 -8.64 25.10
N GLU A 328 16.55 -8.63 25.89
CA GLU A 328 17.69 -7.73 25.67
C GLU A 328 18.35 -7.88 24.30
N ASN A 329 18.25 -9.06 23.68
CA ASN A 329 18.82 -9.35 22.37
C ASN A 329 17.75 -9.37 21.25
N ARG A 330 16.59 -8.75 21.47
CA ARG A 330 15.46 -8.72 20.53
C ARG A 330 15.03 -7.29 20.22
N VAL A 331 14.56 -7.11 19.00
CA VAL A 331 13.93 -5.87 18.49
C VAL A 331 12.70 -6.30 17.69
N ARG A 332 11.61 -6.62 18.39
CA ARG A 332 10.44 -7.34 17.84
C ARG A 332 9.46 -6.44 17.11
N HIS A 333 9.45 -5.15 17.43
CA HIS A 333 8.47 -4.19 16.88
C HIS A 333 8.93 -3.50 15.60
N LEU A 334 10.04 -3.95 15.01
CA LEU A 334 10.43 -3.64 13.64
C LEU A 334 10.24 -4.88 12.76
N ASP A 335 9.95 -4.69 11.49
CA ASP A 335 10.10 -5.70 10.46
C ASP A 335 11.48 -5.58 9.83
N TYR A 336 11.92 -6.59 9.09
CA TYR A 336 13.29 -6.63 8.55
C TYR A 336 13.30 -6.96 7.07
N GLY A 337 14.09 -6.21 6.30
CA GLY A 337 14.35 -6.44 4.88
C GLY A 337 15.80 -6.88 4.66
N VAL A 338 16.00 -8.13 4.28
CA VAL A 338 17.32 -8.67 3.98
C VAL A 338 17.64 -8.41 2.52
N MET A 339 18.72 -7.66 2.30
CA MET A 339 19.19 -7.27 0.96
C MET A 339 20.14 -8.33 0.41
N ILE A 340 19.84 -8.83 -0.79
CA ILE A 340 20.57 -9.95 -1.42
C ILE A 340 20.86 -9.55 -2.87
N ASN A 341 21.99 -10.04 -3.42
CA ASN A 341 22.35 -9.87 -4.81
C ASN A 341 22.76 -11.19 -5.49
N ARG A 342 23.06 -11.13 -6.78
CA ARG A 342 23.40 -12.30 -7.60
C ARG A 342 24.57 -13.14 -7.07
N LEU A 343 25.60 -12.50 -6.47
CA LEU A 343 26.74 -13.24 -5.92
C LEU A 343 26.31 -14.14 -4.77
N MET A 344 25.47 -13.64 -3.87
CA MET A 344 24.98 -14.40 -2.72
C MET A 344 24.11 -15.59 -3.15
N TYR A 345 23.21 -15.40 -4.11
CA TYR A 345 22.44 -16.51 -4.71
C TYR A 345 23.31 -17.52 -5.43
N ARG A 346 24.33 -17.06 -6.15
CA ARG A 346 25.27 -17.96 -6.84
C ARG A 346 26.04 -18.83 -5.85
N ARG A 347 26.49 -18.27 -4.72
CA ARG A 347 27.15 -19.02 -3.65
C ARG A 347 26.21 -20.04 -2.99
N LEU A 348 24.95 -19.69 -2.80
CA LEU A 348 23.94 -20.65 -2.34
C LEU A 348 23.80 -21.84 -3.30
N VAL A 349 23.63 -21.58 -4.58
CA VAL A 349 23.42 -22.63 -5.61
C VAL A 349 24.66 -23.52 -5.74
N ARG A 350 25.87 -22.96 -5.56
CA ARG A 350 27.14 -23.68 -5.64
C ARG A 350 27.56 -24.32 -4.32
N ASN A 351 26.78 -24.17 -3.26
CA ASN A 351 27.11 -24.64 -1.92
C ASN A 351 28.48 -24.12 -1.44
N GLU A 352 28.75 -22.85 -1.69
CA GLU A 352 29.96 -22.13 -1.27
C GLU A 352 29.69 -21.40 0.06
N ASN A 353 30.76 -20.82 0.64
CA ASN A 353 30.65 -19.99 1.83
C ASN A 353 30.32 -18.53 1.45
N ILE A 354 29.62 -17.83 2.34
CA ILE A 354 29.48 -16.37 2.33
C ILE A 354 30.39 -15.80 3.41
N THR A 355 31.21 -14.83 3.04
CA THR A 355 32.05 -14.10 3.97
C THR A 355 31.35 -12.82 4.41
N LEU A 356 31.24 -12.64 5.71
CA LEU A 356 30.58 -11.54 6.36
C LEU A 356 31.59 -10.45 6.74
N PHE A 357 31.23 -9.20 6.48
CA PHE A 357 32.09 -8.04 6.72
C PHE A 357 31.36 -6.96 7.53
N SER A 358 32.13 -6.16 8.29
CA SER A 358 31.67 -4.83 8.70
C SER A 358 31.81 -3.88 7.52
N PRO A 359 30.76 -3.13 7.13
CA PRO A 359 30.84 -2.21 5.99
C PRO A 359 31.96 -1.18 6.12
N HIS A 360 32.27 -0.75 7.34
CA HIS A 360 33.36 0.17 7.65
C HIS A 360 34.75 -0.39 7.30
N ASP A 361 34.94 -1.70 7.49
CA ASP A 361 36.25 -2.36 7.33
C ASP A 361 36.55 -2.71 5.85
N VAL A 362 35.57 -2.53 4.94
CA VAL A 362 35.62 -2.86 3.51
C VAL A 362 35.16 -1.68 2.64
N PRO A 363 35.95 -0.59 2.54
CA PRO A 363 35.58 0.63 1.83
C PRO A 363 35.10 0.38 0.39
N GLY A 364 33.99 1.02 0.00
CA GLY A 364 33.40 0.93 -1.33
C GLY A 364 32.61 -0.34 -1.62
N LEU A 365 32.64 -1.37 -0.75
CA LEU A 365 31.87 -2.59 -0.95
C LEU A 365 30.37 -2.34 -0.83
N TYR A 366 29.95 -1.55 0.18
CA TYR A 366 28.55 -1.23 0.38
C TYR A 366 27.97 -0.45 -0.81
N ASP A 367 28.67 0.55 -1.32
CA ASP A 367 28.18 1.32 -2.47
C ASP A 367 28.17 0.46 -3.75
N ALA A 368 29.20 -0.35 -3.99
CA ALA A 368 29.22 -1.26 -5.13
C ALA A 368 28.09 -2.28 -5.13
N PHE A 369 27.59 -2.68 -3.97
CA PHE A 369 26.47 -3.62 -3.79
C PHE A 369 25.20 -3.16 -4.52
N PHE A 370 25.00 -1.86 -4.66
CA PHE A 370 23.84 -1.26 -5.33
C PHE A 370 24.15 -0.76 -6.74
N VAL A 371 25.37 -0.27 -6.95
CA VAL A 371 25.71 0.48 -8.17
C VAL A 371 26.23 -0.42 -9.29
N ASP A 372 27.07 -1.40 -8.96
CA ASP A 372 27.80 -2.21 -9.96
C ASP A 372 28.13 -3.59 -9.41
N GLN A 373 27.44 -4.59 -9.91
CA GLN A 373 27.56 -5.97 -9.43
C GLN A 373 28.91 -6.62 -9.77
N ASP A 374 29.55 -6.23 -10.86
CA ASP A 374 30.86 -6.75 -11.22
C ASP A 374 31.96 -6.15 -10.34
N LYS A 375 31.86 -4.85 -10.05
CA LYS A 375 32.73 -4.17 -9.09
C LYS A 375 32.53 -4.71 -7.68
N PHE A 376 31.27 -4.97 -7.27
CA PHE A 376 30.98 -5.58 -5.97
C PHE A 376 31.67 -6.93 -5.84
N GLU A 377 31.52 -7.79 -6.84
CA GLU A 377 32.14 -9.12 -6.81
C GLU A 377 33.69 -9.03 -6.76
N ALA A 378 34.29 -8.15 -7.55
CA ALA A 378 35.75 -7.95 -7.54
C ALA A 378 36.26 -7.49 -6.17
N LEU A 379 35.62 -6.49 -5.57
CA LEU A 379 35.94 -5.99 -4.21
C LEU A 379 35.68 -7.06 -3.14
N TYR A 380 34.57 -7.77 -3.23
CA TYR A 380 34.21 -8.81 -2.28
C TYR A 380 35.27 -9.92 -2.23
N LEU A 381 35.69 -10.43 -3.40
CA LEU A 381 36.73 -11.45 -3.50
C LEU A 381 38.10 -10.94 -3.04
N GLN A 382 38.42 -9.68 -3.32
CA GLN A 382 39.64 -9.04 -2.83
C GLN A 382 39.67 -9.01 -1.29
N TYR A 383 38.61 -8.51 -0.66
CA TYR A 383 38.49 -8.44 0.80
C TYR A 383 38.37 -9.83 1.46
N GLU A 384 37.79 -10.78 0.75
CA GLU A 384 37.70 -12.16 1.22
C GLU A 384 39.11 -12.81 1.30
N ALA A 385 40.01 -12.49 0.36
CA ALA A 385 41.40 -12.98 0.35
C ALA A 385 42.32 -12.23 1.33
N ASP A 386 41.98 -11.01 1.76
CA ASP A 386 42.83 -10.19 2.63
C ASP A 386 42.70 -10.63 4.09
N GLU A 387 43.72 -11.29 4.63
CA GLU A 387 43.72 -11.78 6.01
C GLU A 387 43.79 -10.69 7.08
N SER A 388 44.12 -9.45 6.72
CA SER A 388 44.17 -8.33 7.65
C SER A 388 42.77 -7.82 8.04
N ILE A 389 41.77 -8.14 7.23
CA ILE A 389 40.38 -7.69 7.43
C ILE A 389 39.62 -8.63 8.36
N ARG A 390 38.97 -8.06 9.35
CA ARG A 390 38.08 -8.79 10.26
C ARG A 390 36.85 -9.29 9.50
N LYS A 391 36.67 -10.60 9.46
CA LYS A 391 35.60 -11.25 8.71
C LYS A 391 35.18 -12.56 9.37
N LYS A 392 34.04 -13.09 8.96
CA LYS A 392 33.55 -14.42 9.33
C LYS A 392 33.03 -15.11 8.07
N SER A 393 33.44 -16.36 7.85
CA SER A 393 32.94 -17.17 6.74
C SER A 393 31.90 -18.17 7.27
N VAL A 394 30.74 -18.25 6.59
CA VAL A 394 29.63 -19.15 6.95
C VAL A 394 29.13 -19.88 5.69
N PRO A 395 28.68 -21.14 5.78
CA PRO A 395 28.08 -21.82 4.63
C PRO A 395 26.83 -21.08 4.14
N ALA A 396 26.74 -20.81 2.84
CA ALA A 396 25.58 -20.11 2.27
C ALA A 396 24.27 -20.84 2.55
N VAL A 397 24.28 -22.18 2.47
CA VAL A 397 23.08 -23.00 2.76
C VAL A 397 22.59 -22.80 4.19
N ASP A 398 23.48 -22.71 5.16
CA ASP A 398 23.11 -22.52 6.58
C ASP A 398 22.53 -21.13 6.80
N LEU A 399 23.14 -20.10 6.21
CA LEU A 399 22.69 -18.71 6.33
C LEU A 399 21.32 -18.52 5.70
N PHE A 400 21.12 -19.02 4.46
CA PHE A 400 19.82 -18.94 3.78
C PHE A 400 18.77 -19.80 4.44
N SER A 401 19.13 -20.96 5.00
CA SER A 401 18.19 -21.80 5.79
C SER A 401 17.73 -21.05 7.04
N THR A 402 18.63 -20.38 7.75
CA THR A 402 18.29 -19.56 8.92
C THR A 402 17.37 -18.40 8.50
N LEU A 403 17.71 -17.70 7.42
CA LEU A 403 16.87 -16.64 6.87
C LEU A 403 15.45 -17.13 6.57
N MET A 404 15.32 -18.26 5.87
CA MET A 404 14.00 -18.79 5.50
C MET A 404 13.23 -19.34 6.69
N GLN A 405 13.92 -19.90 7.68
CA GLN A 405 13.30 -20.35 8.93
C GLN A 405 12.73 -19.17 9.74
N GLU A 406 13.49 -18.09 9.90
CA GLU A 406 13.03 -16.88 10.61
C GLU A 406 11.93 -16.15 9.83
N ARG A 407 12.03 -16.12 8.49
CA ARG A 407 10.95 -15.65 7.63
C ARG A 407 9.67 -16.46 7.82
N ALA A 408 9.75 -17.78 7.83
CA ALA A 408 8.59 -18.65 8.03
C ALA A 408 8.00 -18.55 9.43
N SER A 409 8.84 -18.45 10.48
CA SER A 409 8.37 -18.41 11.87
C SER A 409 7.77 -17.08 12.29
N THR A 410 8.19 -15.98 11.68
CA THR A 410 7.72 -14.62 12.03
C THR A 410 6.79 -14.02 11.01
N GLY A 411 6.81 -14.51 9.77
CA GLY A 411 6.10 -13.94 8.61
C GLY A 411 6.67 -12.60 8.12
N ARG A 412 7.63 -12.00 8.82
CA ARG A 412 8.00 -10.58 8.71
C ARG A 412 9.50 -10.32 8.54
N VAL A 413 10.21 -11.27 7.97
CA VAL A 413 11.56 -11.10 7.43
C VAL A 413 11.43 -11.11 5.90
N TYR A 414 11.63 -9.95 5.28
CA TYR A 414 11.39 -9.70 3.87
C TYR A 414 12.66 -9.85 3.06
N ILE A 415 12.54 -9.98 1.74
CA ILE A 415 13.66 -10.12 0.82
C ILE A 415 13.69 -8.94 -0.15
N ALA A 416 14.84 -8.31 -0.32
CA ALA A 416 15.09 -7.27 -1.30
C ALA A 416 16.24 -7.67 -2.22
N ASN A 417 15.97 -7.89 -3.50
CA ASN A 417 16.95 -8.23 -4.52
C ASN A 417 17.53 -6.94 -5.10
N VAL A 418 18.63 -6.45 -4.53
CA VAL A 418 19.16 -5.11 -4.80
C VAL A 418 19.67 -4.92 -6.23
N ASP A 419 20.18 -5.97 -6.84
CA ASP A 419 20.54 -5.99 -8.25
C ASP A 419 19.32 -5.79 -9.15
N HIS A 420 18.22 -6.51 -8.91
CA HIS A 420 16.98 -6.30 -9.66
C HIS A 420 16.38 -4.91 -9.42
N MET A 421 16.42 -4.39 -8.19
CA MET A 421 15.93 -3.06 -7.86
C MET A 421 16.66 -1.97 -8.66
N ASN A 422 17.96 -2.15 -8.90
CA ASN A 422 18.80 -1.17 -9.60
C ASN A 422 18.91 -1.46 -11.11
N GLU A 423 19.11 -2.71 -11.52
CA GLU A 423 19.21 -3.09 -12.93
C GLU A 423 17.88 -2.92 -13.67
N HIS A 424 16.76 -3.24 -13.02
CA HIS A 424 15.41 -3.15 -13.58
C HIS A 424 14.59 -1.98 -13.00
N GLY A 425 15.22 -1.01 -12.35
CA GLY A 425 14.59 0.21 -11.84
C GLY A 425 14.58 1.35 -12.85
N ALA A 426 13.85 2.41 -12.54
CA ALA A 426 13.75 3.62 -13.36
C ALA A 426 15.03 4.47 -13.35
N PHE A 427 15.88 4.35 -12.33
CA PHE A 427 17.04 5.22 -12.14
C PHE A 427 18.34 4.61 -12.68
N ASP A 428 19.25 5.48 -13.11
CA ASP A 428 20.65 5.07 -13.36
C ASP A 428 21.35 4.88 -12.01
N PRO A 429 21.73 3.65 -11.64
CA PRO A 429 22.33 3.38 -10.33
C PRO A 429 23.69 4.07 -10.12
N LYS A 430 24.35 4.53 -11.18
CA LYS A 430 25.60 5.29 -11.08
C LYS A 430 25.39 6.71 -10.56
N VAL A 431 24.17 7.24 -10.72
CA VAL A 431 23.82 8.62 -10.35
C VAL A 431 22.85 8.63 -9.17
N ALA A 432 21.88 7.74 -9.18
CA ALA A 432 20.79 7.68 -8.20
C ALA A 432 20.51 6.23 -7.78
N PRO A 433 21.41 5.58 -7.01
CA PRO A 433 21.23 4.22 -6.57
C PRO A 433 20.08 4.05 -5.58
N VAL A 434 19.38 2.92 -5.68
CA VAL A 434 18.33 2.52 -4.75
C VAL A 434 18.91 1.62 -3.68
N HIS A 435 18.97 2.11 -2.42
CA HIS A 435 19.63 1.42 -1.31
C HIS A 435 18.68 0.56 -0.47
N GLN A 436 17.38 0.80 -0.53
CA GLN A 436 16.40 0.15 0.34
C GLN A 436 14.99 0.23 -0.25
N SER A 437 14.02 -0.35 0.45
CA SER A 437 12.60 -0.19 0.16
C SER A 437 11.87 0.46 1.34
N ASN A 438 10.55 0.56 1.26
CA ASN A 438 9.66 1.08 2.31
C ASN A 438 9.18 -0.03 3.26
N LEU A 439 8.24 0.32 4.14
CA LEU A 439 7.62 -0.61 5.09
C LEU A 439 7.03 -1.86 4.40
N CYS A 440 6.35 -1.70 3.28
CA CYS A 440 5.63 -2.77 2.58
C CYS A 440 6.34 -3.30 1.32
N MET A 441 7.58 -2.90 1.07
CA MET A 441 8.48 -3.46 0.04
C MET A 441 8.18 -3.10 -1.42
N GLU A 442 7.22 -2.21 -1.71
CA GLU A 442 6.88 -1.85 -3.10
C GLU A 442 7.64 -0.64 -3.64
N ILE A 443 8.22 0.20 -2.77
CA ILE A 443 8.89 1.44 -3.18
C ILE A 443 10.38 1.21 -3.35
N THR A 444 10.90 1.55 -4.53
CA THR A 444 12.32 1.48 -4.87
C THR A 444 12.77 2.82 -5.43
N LEU A 445 13.05 3.76 -4.53
CA LEU A 445 13.47 5.12 -4.82
C LEU A 445 14.87 5.38 -4.25
N PRO A 446 15.67 6.23 -4.89
CA PRO A 446 16.97 6.63 -4.37
C PRO A 446 16.87 7.34 -3.03
N THR A 447 17.81 7.03 -2.13
CA THR A 447 18.00 7.70 -0.84
C THR A 447 19.44 8.13 -0.68
N LYS A 448 19.67 9.11 0.22
CA LYS A 448 21.00 9.52 0.65
C LYS A 448 20.96 9.78 2.15
N PRO A 449 21.89 9.22 2.93
CA PRO A 449 21.84 9.35 4.38
C PRO A 449 21.95 10.80 4.82
N LEU A 450 21.30 11.12 5.95
CA LEU A 450 21.41 12.42 6.60
C LEU A 450 22.71 12.47 7.42
N ALA A 451 23.55 13.49 7.23
CA ALA A 451 24.75 13.70 8.03
C ALA A 451 24.45 14.37 9.39
N PHE A 452 23.38 15.18 9.46
CA PHE A 452 22.88 15.86 10.64
C PHE A 452 21.40 16.22 10.49
N THR A 453 20.75 16.65 11.56
CA THR A 453 19.36 17.12 11.52
C THR A 453 19.27 18.36 10.60
N ASP A 454 18.22 18.40 9.77
CA ASP A 454 17.98 19.43 8.74
C ASP A 454 19.04 19.47 7.61
N ASP A 455 19.73 18.37 7.37
CA ASP A 455 20.67 18.23 6.25
C ASP A 455 19.92 18.28 4.90
N ALA A 456 20.07 19.39 4.18
CA ALA A 456 19.45 19.59 2.87
C ALA A 456 20.15 18.80 1.74
N ASP A 457 21.36 18.29 1.96
CA ASP A 457 22.09 17.45 1.00
C ASP A 457 21.74 15.97 1.13
N GLY A 458 21.05 15.58 2.21
CA GLY A 458 20.47 14.25 2.36
C GLY A 458 19.24 14.05 1.49
N GLU A 459 18.82 12.79 1.26
CA GLU A 459 17.62 12.49 0.48
C GLU A 459 16.74 11.50 1.22
N ILE A 460 15.58 11.97 1.69
CA ILE A 460 14.48 11.14 2.18
C ILE A 460 13.53 10.91 1.01
N ALA A 461 13.33 9.65 0.62
CA ALA A 461 12.42 9.35 -0.47
C ALA A 461 10.98 9.27 0.02
N LEU A 462 10.08 9.92 -0.72
CA LEU A 462 8.64 9.89 -0.50
C LEU A 462 7.96 9.35 -1.76
N CYS A 463 6.95 8.50 -1.58
CA CYS A 463 6.10 8.07 -2.70
C CYS A 463 4.63 8.34 -2.41
N THR A 464 3.94 8.87 -3.41
CA THR A 464 2.49 9.05 -3.43
C THR A 464 1.84 7.98 -4.27
N LEU A 465 0.79 7.37 -3.75
CA LEU A 465 0.23 6.13 -4.27
C LEU A 465 -1.22 6.32 -4.75
N SER A 466 -1.62 5.49 -5.70
CA SER A 466 -3.02 5.22 -6.07
C SER A 466 -3.12 3.83 -6.72
N ALA A 467 -4.34 3.36 -7.01
CA ALA A 467 -4.53 2.06 -7.64
C ALA A 467 -5.73 2.05 -8.59
N PHE A 468 -5.57 1.43 -9.76
CA PHE A 468 -6.68 1.15 -10.66
C PHE A 468 -7.49 -0.04 -10.15
N ASN A 469 -8.81 0.06 -10.16
CA ASN A 469 -9.69 -1.07 -9.92
C ASN A 469 -9.95 -1.81 -11.23
N LEU A 470 -9.25 -2.93 -11.44
CA LEU A 470 -9.38 -3.72 -12.67
C LEU A 470 -10.81 -4.20 -12.94
N GLY A 471 -11.58 -4.44 -11.88
CA GLY A 471 -12.98 -4.85 -12.00
C GLY A 471 -13.93 -3.78 -12.54
N ALA A 472 -13.57 -2.49 -12.39
CA ALA A 472 -14.35 -1.36 -12.87
C ALA A 472 -14.03 -0.97 -14.33
N LEU A 473 -12.97 -1.53 -14.91
CA LEU A 473 -12.58 -1.29 -16.30
C LEU A 473 -13.40 -2.19 -17.24
N ARG A 474 -14.02 -1.59 -18.23
CA ARG A 474 -14.77 -2.29 -19.29
C ARG A 474 -13.89 -2.67 -20.49
N SER A 475 -12.83 -1.92 -20.71
CA SER A 475 -11.78 -2.17 -21.72
C SER A 475 -10.48 -1.52 -21.25
N LEU A 476 -9.33 -1.98 -21.79
CA LEU A 476 -8.03 -1.40 -21.50
C LEU A 476 -7.88 0.03 -22.02
N ASP A 477 -8.64 0.41 -23.05
CA ASP A 477 -8.62 1.79 -23.58
C ASP A 477 -9.09 2.83 -22.55
N MET A 478 -9.94 2.43 -21.58
CA MET A 478 -10.35 3.31 -20.50
C MET A 478 -9.16 3.76 -19.62
N LEU A 479 -8.09 2.98 -19.59
CA LEU A 479 -6.87 3.34 -18.85
C LEU A 479 -6.26 4.64 -19.35
N LYS A 480 -6.40 4.99 -20.64
CA LYS A 480 -5.87 6.24 -21.19
C LYS A 480 -6.38 7.47 -20.43
N GLU A 481 -7.66 7.49 -20.10
CA GLU A 481 -8.27 8.60 -19.36
C GLU A 481 -8.01 8.47 -17.86
N VAL A 482 -8.21 7.28 -17.29
CA VAL A 482 -8.04 7.07 -15.83
C VAL A 482 -6.60 7.29 -15.41
N ALA A 483 -5.61 6.85 -16.21
CA ALA A 483 -4.19 7.09 -15.98
C ALA A 483 -3.84 8.58 -16.02
N PHE A 484 -4.43 9.34 -16.93
CA PHE A 484 -4.20 10.79 -16.99
C PHE A 484 -4.66 11.47 -15.70
N TYR A 485 -5.86 11.18 -15.19
CA TYR A 485 -6.34 11.75 -13.94
C TYR A 485 -5.52 11.26 -12.73
N ALA A 486 -5.09 10.00 -12.72
CA ALA A 486 -4.25 9.46 -11.65
C ALA A 486 -2.90 10.18 -11.58
N VAL A 487 -2.20 10.28 -12.71
CA VAL A 487 -0.88 10.95 -12.76
C VAL A 487 -1.01 12.44 -12.47
N ALA A 488 -1.98 13.13 -13.07
CA ALA A 488 -2.19 14.56 -12.84
C ALA A 488 -2.54 14.88 -11.37
N ALA A 489 -3.38 14.06 -10.74
CA ALA A 489 -3.76 14.24 -9.34
C ALA A 489 -2.58 14.01 -8.37
N LEU A 490 -1.81 12.93 -8.58
CA LEU A 490 -0.65 12.63 -7.75
C LEU A 490 0.50 13.62 -7.98
N ASP A 491 0.70 14.08 -9.22
CA ASP A 491 1.66 15.15 -9.53
C ASP A 491 1.29 16.45 -8.80
N SER A 492 0.02 16.85 -8.86
CA SER A 492 -0.47 18.05 -8.17
C SER A 492 -0.39 17.91 -6.64
N LEU A 493 -0.55 16.69 -6.10
CA LEU A 493 -0.43 16.42 -4.67
C LEU A 493 0.96 16.74 -4.13
N LEU A 494 2.03 16.52 -4.92
CA LEU A 494 3.41 16.85 -4.54
C LEU A 494 3.61 18.34 -4.29
N ASP A 495 2.84 19.19 -4.95
CA ASP A 495 2.88 20.64 -4.76
C ASP A 495 1.90 21.13 -3.68
N TYR A 496 0.84 20.36 -3.40
CA TYR A 496 -0.17 20.69 -2.39
C TYR A 496 0.25 20.30 -0.96
N GLN A 497 1.11 19.29 -0.79
CA GLN A 497 1.52 18.84 0.54
C GLN A 497 2.65 19.72 1.14
N ASP A 498 2.72 19.72 2.48
CA ASP A 498 3.82 20.30 3.23
C ASP A 498 4.90 19.23 3.51
N TYR A 499 6.15 19.68 3.56
CA TYR A 499 7.28 18.81 3.84
C TYR A 499 7.94 19.22 5.15
N PRO A 500 8.04 18.34 6.16
CA PRO A 500 8.66 18.66 7.42
C PRO A 500 10.17 18.91 7.32
N MET A 501 10.83 18.36 6.27
CA MET A 501 12.29 18.43 6.11
C MET A 501 12.67 18.74 4.66
N ALA A 502 13.68 19.59 4.48
CA ALA A 502 14.23 19.92 3.15
C ALA A 502 14.78 18.68 2.43
N ALA A 503 15.39 17.74 3.17
CA ALA A 503 15.88 16.46 2.64
C ALA A 503 14.78 15.59 1.99
N ALA A 504 13.51 15.85 2.29
CA ALA A 504 12.38 15.19 1.65
C ALA A 504 11.74 16.05 0.55
N GLU A 505 11.63 17.36 0.77
CA GLU A 505 11.03 18.30 -0.19
C GLU A 505 11.80 18.35 -1.50
N ILE A 506 13.11 18.54 -1.40
CA ILE A 506 13.97 18.71 -2.58
C ILE A 506 13.88 17.51 -3.52
N PRO A 507 14.17 16.25 -3.10
CA PRO A 507 14.07 15.12 -3.99
C PRO A 507 12.63 14.80 -4.43
N ALA A 508 11.62 15.02 -3.56
CA ALA A 508 10.23 14.79 -3.91
C ALA A 508 9.76 15.71 -5.07
N LYS A 509 10.09 16.99 -5.00
CA LYS A 509 9.75 17.96 -6.05
C LYS A 509 10.61 17.81 -7.29
N ALA A 510 11.91 17.47 -7.15
CA ALA A 510 12.83 17.33 -8.27
C ALA A 510 12.60 16.03 -9.06
N ARG A 511 12.24 14.91 -8.42
CA ARG A 511 11.95 13.61 -9.07
C ARG A 511 10.48 13.41 -9.38
N ARG A 512 9.58 13.97 -8.59
CA ARG A 512 8.13 13.81 -8.73
C ARG A 512 7.70 12.34 -8.84
N SER A 513 8.23 11.50 -7.94
CA SER A 513 8.03 10.05 -7.98
C SER A 513 6.62 9.65 -7.59
N LEU A 514 5.99 8.80 -8.39
CA LEU A 514 4.65 8.25 -8.18
C LEU A 514 4.69 6.72 -8.12
N GLY A 515 3.65 6.12 -7.50
CA GLY A 515 3.45 4.69 -7.49
C GLY A 515 1.98 4.34 -7.70
N VAL A 516 1.63 3.92 -8.91
CA VAL A 516 0.29 3.46 -9.26
C VAL A 516 0.28 1.96 -9.38
N GLY A 517 -0.58 1.30 -8.60
CA GLY A 517 -0.80 -0.14 -8.63
C GLY A 517 -2.20 -0.51 -9.09
N VAL A 518 -2.66 -1.69 -8.70
CA VAL A 518 -4.00 -2.17 -9.00
C VAL A 518 -4.68 -2.77 -7.77
N THR A 519 -6.00 -2.82 -7.82
CA THR A 519 -6.85 -3.65 -6.96
C THR A 519 -7.64 -4.62 -7.82
N ASN A 520 -8.17 -5.66 -7.19
CA ASN A 520 -9.19 -6.52 -7.80
C ASN A 520 -8.67 -7.48 -8.89
N LEU A 521 -7.38 -7.87 -8.84
CA LEU A 521 -6.84 -8.81 -9.83
C LEU A 521 -7.53 -10.18 -9.76
N ALA A 522 -7.84 -10.69 -8.55
CA ALA A 522 -8.52 -11.97 -8.39
C ALA A 522 -9.90 -11.99 -9.07
N TYR A 523 -10.69 -10.94 -8.86
CA TYR A 523 -11.98 -10.78 -9.53
C TYR A 523 -11.80 -10.63 -11.04
N TYR A 524 -10.81 -9.86 -11.47
CA TYR A 524 -10.54 -9.63 -12.89
C TYR A 524 -10.18 -10.92 -13.62
N LEU A 525 -9.35 -11.78 -13.01
CA LEU A 525 -9.04 -13.11 -13.52
C LEU A 525 -10.32 -14.00 -13.58
N ALA A 526 -11.04 -14.13 -12.46
CA ALA A 526 -12.25 -14.93 -12.38
C ALA A 526 -13.32 -14.50 -13.40
N LYS A 527 -13.53 -13.20 -13.57
CA LYS A 527 -14.47 -12.61 -14.54
C LYS A 527 -14.12 -12.98 -16.00
N ASN A 528 -12.83 -13.15 -16.29
CA ASN A 528 -12.34 -13.55 -17.61
C ASN A 528 -12.15 -15.08 -17.74
N GLY A 529 -12.56 -15.87 -16.75
CA GLY A 529 -12.51 -17.33 -16.77
C GLY A 529 -11.12 -17.90 -16.46
N PHE A 530 -10.25 -17.15 -15.79
CA PHE A 530 -8.89 -17.55 -15.40
C PHE A 530 -8.71 -17.51 -13.89
N ASN A 531 -7.64 -18.13 -13.41
CA ASN A 531 -7.20 -18.10 -12.02
C ASN A 531 -5.67 -17.94 -11.93
N TYR A 532 -5.12 -17.95 -10.70
CA TYR A 532 -3.68 -17.74 -10.51
C TYR A 532 -2.83 -18.91 -10.96
N SER A 533 -3.31 -20.13 -10.79
CA SER A 533 -2.57 -21.35 -11.15
C SER A 533 -2.65 -21.70 -12.63
N ASP A 534 -3.59 -21.09 -13.37
CA ASP A 534 -3.78 -21.33 -14.81
C ASP A 534 -2.79 -20.48 -15.64
N PRO A 535 -1.87 -21.12 -16.40
CA PRO A 535 -0.96 -20.40 -17.31
C PRO A 535 -1.71 -19.64 -18.42
N ALA A 536 -2.91 -20.08 -18.84
CA ALA A 536 -3.69 -19.39 -19.87
C ALA A 536 -4.06 -17.94 -19.46
N GLY A 537 -4.16 -17.65 -18.16
CA GLY A 537 -4.37 -16.32 -17.65
C GLY A 537 -3.16 -15.38 -17.74
N ASN A 538 -1.96 -15.88 -18.03
CA ASN A 538 -0.74 -15.09 -18.07
C ASN A 538 -0.75 -14.05 -19.19
N GLN A 539 -1.31 -14.37 -20.35
CA GLN A 539 -1.45 -13.43 -21.45
C GLN A 539 -2.35 -12.23 -21.06
N LEU A 540 -3.49 -12.49 -20.41
CA LEU A 540 -4.37 -11.43 -19.92
C LEU A 540 -3.62 -10.48 -18.96
N VAL A 541 -2.86 -11.05 -18.03
CA VAL A 541 -2.04 -10.25 -17.09
C VAL A 541 -1.00 -9.44 -17.84
N HIS A 542 -0.28 -10.04 -18.78
CA HIS A 542 0.74 -9.36 -19.60
C HIS A 542 0.14 -8.16 -20.35
N GLU A 543 -0.94 -8.36 -21.10
CA GLU A 543 -1.58 -7.31 -21.89
C GLU A 543 -2.15 -6.18 -21.01
N THR A 544 -2.71 -6.54 -19.86
CA THR A 544 -3.27 -5.58 -18.91
C THR A 544 -2.18 -4.69 -18.31
N PHE A 545 -1.10 -5.28 -17.83
CA PHE A 545 -0.03 -4.51 -17.18
C PHE A 545 0.88 -3.81 -18.18
N GLU A 546 1.01 -4.31 -19.39
CA GLU A 546 1.58 -3.56 -20.51
C GLU A 546 0.81 -2.26 -20.76
N ALA A 547 -0.52 -2.34 -20.90
CA ALA A 547 -1.36 -1.17 -21.12
C ALA A 547 -1.31 -0.19 -19.94
N ILE A 548 -1.28 -0.67 -18.70
CA ILE A 548 -1.16 0.17 -17.50
C ILE A 548 0.13 1.00 -17.55
N GLN A 549 1.27 0.38 -17.74
CA GLN A 549 2.56 1.09 -17.77
C GLN A 549 2.63 2.04 -18.97
N TYR A 550 2.16 1.60 -20.13
CA TYR A 550 2.13 2.44 -21.34
C TYR A 550 1.32 3.71 -21.11
N TYR A 551 0.07 3.60 -20.64
CA TYR A 551 -0.79 4.77 -20.45
C TYR A 551 -0.36 5.68 -19.30
N LEU A 552 0.30 5.15 -18.26
CA LEU A 552 0.90 5.97 -17.22
C LEU A 552 2.09 6.78 -17.74
N LEU A 553 2.97 6.17 -18.54
CA LEU A 553 4.08 6.87 -19.22
C LEU A 553 3.56 7.90 -20.21
N ASP A 554 2.54 7.57 -21.03
CA ASP A 554 1.90 8.53 -21.94
C ASP A 554 1.32 9.73 -21.18
N ALA A 555 0.62 9.48 -20.05
CA ALA A 555 0.07 10.55 -19.22
C ALA A 555 1.16 11.46 -18.64
N SER A 556 2.25 10.88 -18.13
CA SER A 556 3.39 11.65 -17.60
C SER A 556 4.11 12.43 -18.70
N CYS A 557 4.25 11.85 -19.91
CA CYS A 557 4.81 12.54 -21.07
C CYS A 557 3.93 13.72 -21.53
N ARG A 558 2.62 13.54 -21.57
CA ARG A 558 1.66 14.64 -21.87
C ARG A 558 1.72 15.76 -20.84
N LEU A 559 1.91 15.45 -19.57
CA LEU A 559 2.13 16.46 -18.54
C LEU A 559 3.49 17.15 -18.70
N ALA A 560 4.53 16.41 -19.09
CA ALA A 560 5.85 16.99 -19.37
C ALA A 560 5.80 17.94 -20.57
N GLU A 561 5.06 17.62 -21.64
CA GLU A 561 4.81 18.49 -22.78
C GLU A 561 4.14 19.82 -22.35
N ALA A 562 3.22 19.77 -21.37
CA ALA A 562 2.48 20.95 -20.91
C ALA A 562 3.20 21.74 -19.80
N LYS A 563 3.94 21.07 -18.89
CA LYS A 563 4.51 21.66 -17.67
C LYS A 563 6.04 21.54 -17.55
N GLY A 564 6.69 20.89 -18.51
CA GLY A 564 8.10 20.51 -18.43
C GLY A 564 8.32 19.18 -17.71
N ALA A 565 9.43 18.51 -18.06
CA ALA A 565 9.89 17.32 -17.37
C ALA A 565 10.26 17.60 -15.90
N CYS A 566 10.34 16.59 -15.05
CA CYS A 566 10.85 16.76 -13.70
C CYS A 566 12.34 17.16 -13.72
N ASP A 567 12.77 17.96 -12.73
CA ASP A 567 14.11 18.57 -12.70
C ASP A 567 15.25 17.53 -12.78
N TRP A 568 15.05 16.38 -12.11
CA TRP A 568 16.03 15.30 -12.10
C TRP A 568 15.71 14.17 -13.09
N PHE A 569 14.99 14.47 -14.18
CA PHE A 569 14.72 13.52 -15.24
C PHE A 569 15.99 12.85 -15.78
N SER A 570 17.09 13.61 -15.90
CA SER A 570 18.41 13.10 -16.35
C SER A 570 18.99 11.97 -15.49
N GLN A 571 18.53 11.78 -14.26
CA GLN A 571 18.95 10.69 -13.40
C GLN A 571 18.25 9.36 -13.74
N THR A 572 17.27 9.38 -14.64
CA THR A 572 16.47 8.21 -15.00
C THR A 572 16.99 7.51 -16.25
N LYS A 573 16.73 6.21 -16.35
CA LYS A 573 16.95 5.43 -17.58
C LYS A 573 16.04 5.88 -18.72
N TYR A 574 14.92 6.49 -18.41
CA TYR A 574 14.01 7.10 -19.39
C TYR A 574 14.71 8.21 -20.20
N ALA A 575 15.55 9.01 -19.53
CA ALA A 575 16.37 10.03 -20.20
C ALA A 575 17.39 9.41 -21.18
N GLN A 576 17.78 8.17 -20.94
CA GLN A 576 18.66 7.38 -21.84
C GLN A 576 17.85 6.66 -22.93
N GLY A 577 16.52 6.85 -22.98
CA GLY A 577 15.63 6.17 -23.91
C GLY A 577 15.34 4.72 -23.57
N GLN A 578 15.63 4.29 -22.34
CA GLN A 578 15.35 2.94 -21.86
C GLN A 578 14.03 2.89 -21.11
N LEU A 579 13.18 1.93 -21.44
CA LEU A 579 11.88 1.67 -20.82
C LEU A 579 11.94 0.35 -20.03
N PRO A 580 11.00 0.07 -19.11
CA PRO A 580 10.99 -1.20 -18.37
C PRO A 580 11.07 -2.44 -19.26
N ILE A 581 10.48 -2.40 -20.44
CA ILE A 581 10.50 -3.47 -21.45
C ILE A 581 11.89 -3.77 -22.04
N ASP A 582 12.88 -2.88 -21.83
CA ASP A 582 14.23 -3.07 -22.36
C ASP A 582 15.14 -3.82 -21.38
N HIS A 583 14.95 -3.67 -20.07
CA HIS A 583 15.88 -4.14 -19.04
C HIS A 583 15.27 -5.12 -18.02
N TYR A 584 14.07 -5.65 -18.26
CA TYR A 584 13.50 -6.72 -17.41
C TYR A 584 14.28 -8.03 -17.55
N ARG A 585 14.04 -8.96 -16.64
CA ARG A 585 14.73 -10.27 -16.65
C ARG A 585 14.26 -11.12 -17.83
N LYS A 586 15.16 -11.34 -18.80
CA LYS A 586 14.87 -12.05 -20.06
C LYS A 586 14.59 -13.55 -19.90
N SER A 587 14.80 -14.12 -18.70
CA SER A 587 14.37 -15.49 -18.39
C SER A 587 12.85 -15.70 -18.57
N LEU A 588 12.02 -14.64 -18.44
CA LEU A 588 10.60 -14.68 -18.76
C LEU A 588 10.33 -15.07 -20.22
N ASP A 589 11.17 -14.61 -21.15
CA ASP A 589 11.00 -14.90 -22.58
C ASP A 589 11.40 -16.31 -22.97
N ALA A 590 12.15 -17.00 -22.09
CA ALA A 590 12.56 -18.38 -22.31
C ALA A 590 11.44 -19.41 -22.07
N ASN A 591 10.38 -19.01 -21.38
CA ASN A 591 9.22 -19.85 -21.09
C ASN A 591 8.02 -19.42 -21.98
N PRO A 592 7.47 -20.34 -22.81
CA PRO A 592 6.32 -20.04 -23.66
C PRO A 592 5.10 -19.50 -22.89
N ASP A 593 4.94 -19.91 -21.63
CA ASP A 593 3.81 -19.48 -20.78
C ASP A 593 3.93 -18.04 -20.28
N THR A 594 5.05 -17.39 -20.50
CA THR A 594 5.33 -16.01 -20.06
C THR A 594 5.91 -15.11 -21.15
N SER A 595 6.18 -15.67 -22.34
CA SER A 595 6.71 -14.93 -23.50
C SER A 595 5.55 -14.50 -24.39
N PHE A 596 5.21 -13.20 -24.36
CA PHE A 596 4.13 -12.62 -25.16
C PHE A 596 4.62 -11.38 -25.92
N GLU A 597 4.07 -11.16 -27.11
CA GLU A 597 4.33 -9.97 -27.92
C GLU A 597 3.77 -8.72 -27.25
N LEU A 598 4.50 -7.63 -27.36
CA LEU A 598 4.06 -6.31 -26.92
C LEU A 598 3.04 -5.76 -27.94
N LYS A 599 1.91 -5.25 -27.45
CA LYS A 599 0.81 -4.74 -28.25
C LYS A 599 0.77 -3.20 -28.35
N MET A 600 1.37 -2.51 -27.37
CA MET A 600 1.34 -1.05 -27.32
C MET A 600 2.42 -0.44 -28.23
N PRO A 601 2.20 0.75 -28.82
CA PRO A 601 3.15 1.40 -29.73
C PRO A 601 4.33 2.06 -28.96
N TRP A 602 5.15 1.25 -28.34
CA TRP A 602 6.25 1.68 -27.47
C TRP A 602 7.27 2.61 -28.13
N GLU A 603 7.58 2.41 -29.40
CA GLU A 603 8.56 3.25 -30.09
C GLU A 603 8.06 4.67 -30.37
N GLU A 604 6.77 4.83 -30.60
CA GLU A 604 6.16 6.15 -30.70
C GLU A 604 6.26 6.89 -29.36
N LEU A 605 5.90 6.21 -28.26
CA LEU A 605 6.00 6.79 -26.91
C LEU A 605 7.46 7.09 -26.53
N ARG A 606 8.41 6.21 -26.89
CA ARG A 606 9.86 6.43 -26.69
C ARG A 606 10.33 7.70 -27.42
N GLY A 607 9.85 7.92 -28.64
CA GLY A 607 10.12 9.14 -29.41
C GLY A 607 9.65 10.40 -28.69
N ARG A 608 8.43 10.39 -28.19
CA ARG A 608 7.84 11.50 -27.42
C ARG A 608 8.56 11.75 -26.09
N ILE A 609 8.93 10.68 -25.36
CA ILE A 609 9.69 10.82 -24.11
C ILE A 609 11.08 11.43 -24.37
N ARG A 610 11.74 11.14 -25.50
CA ARG A 610 13.00 11.80 -25.88
C ARG A 610 12.81 13.27 -26.18
N GLU A 611 11.68 13.65 -26.72
CA GLU A 611 11.37 15.05 -27.10
C GLU A 611 10.95 15.89 -25.88
N TYR A 612 10.02 15.40 -25.06
CA TYR A 612 9.39 16.16 -23.98
C TYR A 612 9.86 15.75 -22.56
N GLY A 613 10.49 14.60 -22.41
CA GLY A 613 10.79 13.98 -21.10
C GLY A 613 9.57 13.37 -20.44
N LEU A 614 9.71 13.11 -19.13
CA LEU A 614 8.61 12.69 -18.25
C LEU A 614 8.45 13.68 -17.11
N ARG A 615 7.21 13.98 -16.74
CA ARG A 615 6.88 14.79 -15.55
C ARG A 615 7.23 14.06 -14.25
N ASN A 616 7.25 12.74 -14.26
CA ASN A 616 7.41 11.87 -13.09
C ASN A 616 8.51 10.84 -13.34
N SER A 617 9.44 10.70 -12.40
CA SER A 617 10.60 9.79 -12.52
C SER A 617 10.24 8.31 -12.37
N THR A 618 9.17 8.00 -11.65
CA THR A 618 8.56 6.67 -11.53
C THR A 618 7.04 6.78 -11.60
N LEU A 619 6.37 5.71 -12.00
CA LEU A 619 4.93 5.69 -12.19
C LEU A 619 4.23 4.50 -11.57
N THR A 620 4.88 3.35 -11.43
CA THR A 620 4.24 2.11 -10.99
C THR A 620 4.87 1.53 -9.74
N ALA A 621 4.03 1.08 -8.82
CA ALA A 621 4.38 0.26 -7.66
C ALA A 621 3.15 -0.56 -7.25
N GLN A 622 3.33 -1.80 -6.80
CA GLN A 622 2.21 -2.60 -6.33
C GLN A 622 2.23 -2.75 -4.81
N MET A 623 1.41 -1.97 -4.18
CA MET A 623 1.22 -1.96 -2.73
C MET A 623 0.14 -2.95 -2.27
N PRO A 624 0.12 -3.34 -0.97
CA PRO A 624 -1.04 -3.97 -0.37
C PRO A 624 -2.21 -2.97 -0.28
N CYS A 625 -3.39 -3.36 -0.74
CA CYS A 625 -4.57 -2.46 -0.83
C CYS A 625 -5.68 -2.82 0.17
N GLU A 626 -5.37 -3.36 1.34
CA GLU A 626 -6.36 -3.97 2.25
C GLU A 626 -7.47 -3.03 2.73
N THR A 627 -7.22 -1.74 2.88
CA THR A 627 -8.25 -0.79 3.32
C THR A 627 -8.96 -0.15 2.13
N SER A 628 -8.21 0.31 1.13
CA SER A 628 -8.78 1.02 -0.02
C SER A 628 -9.55 0.10 -0.97
N SER A 629 -9.18 -1.19 -1.05
CA SER A 629 -9.95 -2.18 -1.81
C SER A 629 -11.37 -2.36 -1.27
N GLN A 630 -11.56 -2.24 0.05
CA GLN A 630 -12.90 -2.30 0.66
C GLN A 630 -13.79 -1.13 0.23
N ILE A 631 -13.21 0.07 0.05
CA ILE A 631 -13.97 1.24 -0.44
C ILE A 631 -14.52 1.01 -1.84
N THR A 632 -13.73 0.39 -2.70
CA THR A 632 -14.08 0.14 -4.10
C THR A 632 -14.74 -1.23 -4.33
N ASN A 633 -15.11 -1.92 -3.24
CA ASN A 633 -15.70 -3.27 -3.26
C ASN A 633 -14.85 -4.24 -4.12
N SER A 634 -13.55 -4.27 -3.83
CA SER A 634 -12.53 -4.99 -4.62
C SER A 634 -11.82 -6.05 -3.78
N THR A 635 -11.27 -7.08 -4.42
CA THR A 635 -10.27 -7.95 -3.81
C THR A 635 -8.96 -7.18 -3.60
N ASN A 636 -8.16 -7.62 -2.60
CA ASN A 636 -6.96 -6.91 -2.19
C ASN A 636 -5.85 -6.98 -3.25
N GLY A 637 -5.50 -5.85 -3.86
CA GLY A 637 -4.34 -5.73 -4.75
C GLY A 637 -4.30 -6.78 -5.85
N ILE A 638 -3.18 -7.49 -5.91
CA ILE A 638 -2.93 -8.60 -6.84
C ILE A 638 -3.03 -9.97 -6.15
N GLU A 639 -3.43 -10.02 -4.90
CA GLU A 639 -3.43 -11.26 -4.12
C GLU A 639 -4.70 -12.08 -4.33
N PRO A 640 -4.60 -13.42 -4.29
CA PRO A 640 -5.76 -14.28 -4.19
C PRO A 640 -6.46 -14.06 -2.85
N PRO A 641 -7.80 -13.99 -2.81
CA PRO A 641 -8.54 -13.87 -1.57
C PRO A 641 -8.38 -15.14 -0.71
N ARG A 642 -8.42 -15.00 0.61
CA ARG A 642 -8.28 -16.15 1.53
C ARG A 642 -9.48 -17.08 1.48
N GLY A 643 -10.64 -16.57 1.16
CA GLY A 643 -11.90 -17.29 1.05
C GLY A 643 -12.99 -16.42 0.40
N PRO A 644 -14.22 -16.94 0.28
CA PRO A 644 -15.35 -16.22 -0.34
C PRO A 644 -15.79 -14.99 0.47
N VAL A 645 -15.52 -14.98 1.78
CA VAL A 645 -15.82 -13.87 2.70
C VAL A 645 -14.56 -13.50 3.44
N SER A 646 -14.23 -12.23 3.44
CA SER A 646 -13.24 -11.66 4.37
C SER A 646 -13.97 -11.13 5.61
N VAL A 647 -13.46 -11.49 6.79
CA VAL A 647 -13.98 -11.04 8.08
C VAL A 647 -12.91 -10.20 8.76
N LYS A 648 -13.24 -8.98 9.15
CA LYS A 648 -12.34 -8.10 9.91
C LYS A 648 -13.00 -7.67 11.19
N SER A 649 -12.33 -7.87 12.32
CA SER A 649 -12.71 -7.26 13.59
C SER A 649 -12.24 -5.81 13.62
N SER A 650 -13.09 -4.89 14.01
CA SER A 650 -12.76 -3.50 14.28
C SER A 650 -13.32 -3.10 15.66
N LYS A 651 -12.92 -1.93 16.17
CA LYS A 651 -13.51 -1.37 17.39
C LYS A 651 -15.03 -1.19 17.27
N ASP A 652 -15.52 -1.04 16.02
CA ASP A 652 -16.94 -0.78 15.69
C ASP A 652 -17.71 -2.07 15.38
N GLY A 653 -17.08 -3.25 15.51
CA GLY A 653 -17.70 -4.56 15.27
C GLY A 653 -17.04 -5.38 14.16
N ILE A 654 -17.68 -6.48 13.83
CA ILE A 654 -17.24 -7.40 12.78
C ILE A 654 -17.71 -6.87 11.42
N VAL A 655 -16.79 -6.70 10.49
CA VAL A 655 -17.06 -6.28 9.10
C VAL A 655 -16.83 -7.47 8.17
N LYS A 656 -17.90 -7.86 7.46
CA LYS A 656 -17.88 -8.94 6.47
C LYS A 656 -17.91 -8.35 5.07
N MET A 657 -17.09 -8.90 4.18
CA MET A 657 -17.09 -8.55 2.76
C MET A 657 -17.00 -9.82 1.92
N VAL A 658 -18.03 -10.06 1.10
CA VAL A 658 -18.04 -11.16 0.12
C VAL A 658 -17.26 -10.70 -1.12
N VAL A 659 -16.49 -11.61 -1.72
CA VAL A 659 -15.78 -11.31 -2.98
C VAL A 659 -16.77 -10.88 -4.07
N PRO A 660 -16.39 -9.96 -4.96
CA PRO A 660 -17.29 -9.40 -5.98
C PRO A 660 -17.93 -10.51 -6.86
N ASP A 661 -19.21 -10.33 -7.18
CA ASP A 661 -20.01 -11.24 -8.05
C ASP A 661 -19.93 -12.73 -7.67
N PHE A 662 -19.79 -13.05 -6.37
CA PHE A 662 -19.59 -14.41 -5.87
C PHE A 662 -20.62 -15.40 -6.44
N ALA A 663 -21.90 -15.04 -6.46
CA ALA A 663 -22.97 -15.95 -6.94
C ALA A 663 -22.77 -16.39 -8.40
N ALA A 664 -22.17 -15.54 -9.23
CA ALA A 664 -21.92 -15.85 -10.65
C ALA A 664 -20.52 -16.46 -10.88
N LEU A 665 -19.55 -16.18 -10.01
CA LEU A 665 -18.14 -16.52 -10.23
C LEU A 665 -17.57 -17.48 -9.18
N LYS A 666 -18.38 -18.08 -8.32
CA LYS A 666 -17.92 -18.94 -7.22
C LYS A 666 -16.99 -20.09 -7.68
N ASP A 667 -17.25 -20.63 -8.87
CA ASP A 667 -16.49 -21.74 -9.44
C ASP A 667 -15.26 -21.26 -10.26
N GLN A 668 -15.08 -19.95 -10.41
CA GLN A 668 -13.97 -19.32 -11.13
C GLN A 668 -12.91 -18.72 -10.20
N TYR A 669 -13.30 -18.38 -8.96
CA TYR A 669 -12.34 -17.88 -7.98
C TYR A 669 -11.40 -18.99 -7.52
N GLU A 670 -10.11 -18.69 -7.50
CA GLU A 670 -9.11 -19.51 -6.80
C GLU A 670 -8.72 -18.79 -5.50
N TYR A 671 -8.93 -19.46 -4.38
CA TYR A 671 -8.59 -18.91 -3.09
C TYR A 671 -7.15 -19.26 -2.69
N LEU A 672 -6.58 -18.44 -1.81
CA LEU A 672 -5.19 -18.53 -1.39
C LEU A 672 -4.73 -19.94 -1.02
N TRP A 673 -5.58 -20.65 -0.24
CA TRP A 673 -5.26 -21.99 0.26
C TRP A 673 -5.65 -23.12 -0.70
N ASP A 674 -6.33 -22.82 -1.79
CA ASP A 674 -6.67 -23.79 -2.84
C ASP A 674 -5.59 -23.87 -3.92
N MET A 675 -4.73 -22.84 -4.04
CA MET A 675 -3.59 -22.87 -4.95
C MET A 675 -2.67 -24.07 -4.66
N PRO A 676 -2.19 -24.79 -5.68
CA PRO A 676 -1.30 -25.94 -5.47
C PRO A 676 0.04 -25.57 -4.84
N ASP A 677 0.60 -24.42 -5.22
CA ASP A 677 1.81 -23.82 -4.66
C ASP A 677 1.91 -22.32 -5.04
N ASN A 678 3.07 -21.69 -4.77
CA ASN A 678 3.31 -20.27 -5.09
C ASN A 678 3.63 -20.00 -6.56
N ARG A 679 3.88 -21.02 -7.40
CA ARG A 679 4.43 -20.84 -8.76
C ARG A 679 3.53 -20.01 -9.66
N GLY A 680 2.22 -20.32 -9.68
CA GLY A 680 1.26 -19.59 -10.51
C GLY A 680 1.17 -18.11 -10.13
N TYR A 681 1.09 -17.81 -8.83
CA TYR A 681 1.10 -16.44 -8.31
C TYR A 681 2.41 -15.70 -8.61
N LEU A 682 3.57 -16.30 -8.28
CA LEU A 682 4.88 -15.69 -8.51
C LEU A 682 5.17 -15.48 -10.00
N THR A 683 4.64 -16.33 -10.88
CA THR A 683 4.72 -16.15 -12.34
C THR A 683 3.97 -14.88 -12.76
N LYS A 684 2.75 -14.67 -12.24
CA LYS A 684 2.00 -13.44 -12.52
C LYS A 684 2.70 -12.21 -11.95
N VAL A 685 3.25 -12.30 -10.73
CA VAL A 685 4.09 -11.23 -10.14
C VAL A 685 5.27 -10.88 -11.05
N ALA A 686 5.96 -11.88 -11.60
CA ALA A 686 7.10 -11.67 -12.50
C ALA A 686 6.67 -11.00 -13.83
N ILE A 687 5.53 -11.38 -14.39
CA ILE A 687 4.96 -10.73 -15.58
C ILE A 687 4.61 -9.26 -15.28
N ILE A 688 4.01 -8.98 -14.13
CA ILE A 688 3.73 -7.61 -13.70
C ILE A 688 5.03 -6.82 -13.52
N GLN A 689 6.04 -7.43 -12.88
CA GLN A 689 7.34 -6.79 -12.65
C GLN A 689 8.07 -6.42 -13.95
N LYS A 690 7.83 -7.13 -15.07
CA LYS A 690 8.36 -6.76 -16.39
C LYS A 690 8.03 -5.31 -16.76
N PHE A 691 6.84 -4.84 -16.39
CA PHE A 691 6.35 -3.51 -16.75
C PHE A 691 6.55 -2.48 -15.63
N PHE A 692 6.59 -2.90 -14.36
CA PHE A 692 6.64 -1.98 -13.22
C PHE A 692 8.06 -1.46 -12.97
N ASP A 693 8.18 -0.15 -12.92
CA ASP A 693 9.45 0.54 -12.66
C ASP A 693 9.91 0.47 -11.20
N GLN A 694 8.99 0.45 -10.24
CA GLN A 694 9.30 0.13 -8.85
C GLN A 694 9.03 -1.35 -8.53
N ALA A 695 8.81 -1.70 -7.27
CA ALA A 695 8.67 -3.08 -6.82
C ALA A 695 7.21 -3.49 -6.58
N ILE A 696 7.04 -4.72 -6.13
CA ILE A 696 5.75 -5.36 -5.86
C ILE A 696 5.81 -5.98 -4.47
N SER A 697 4.85 -5.67 -3.61
CA SER A 697 4.67 -6.30 -2.30
C SER A 697 4.14 -7.74 -2.48
N ALA A 698 5.00 -8.65 -2.94
CA ALA A 698 4.63 -10.02 -3.26
C ALA A 698 4.75 -10.92 -2.03
N ASN A 699 3.69 -11.65 -1.69
CA ASN A 699 3.66 -12.59 -0.59
C ASN A 699 4.02 -14.01 -1.05
N THR A 700 4.47 -14.84 -0.10
CA THR A 700 4.58 -16.29 -0.28
C THR A 700 3.68 -16.99 0.72
N ASN A 701 2.98 -18.04 0.28
CA ASN A 701 1.91 -18.66 1.04
C ASN A 701 2.13 -20.16 1.12
N TYR A 702 2.06 -20.74 2.32
CA TYR A 702 2.34 -22.16 2.56
C TYR A 702 1.28 -22.77 3.47
N ASP A 703 0.74 -23.91 3.03
CA ASP A 703 -0.12 -24.76 3.84
C ASP A 703 0.69 -25.98 4.32
N PRO A 704 1.13 -26.01 5.59
CA PRO A 704 1.92 -27.12 6.11
C PRO A 704 1.22 -28.48 6.01
N THR A 705 -0.11 -28.52 6.07
CA THR A 705 -0.89 -29.75 6.02
C THR A 705 -0.74 -30.51 4.69
N ARG A 706 -0.22 -29.86 3.66
CA ARG A 706 0.08 -30.46 2.35
C ARG A 706 1.44 -31.18 2.30
N PHE A 707 2.22 -31.11 3.38
CA PHE A 707 3.57 -31.69 3.46
C PHE A 707 3.65 -32.76 4.55
N PRO A 708 4.55 -33.76 4.40
CA PRO A 708 4.74 -34.79 5.41
C PRO A 708 5.06 -34.22 6.80
N GLY A 709 4.31 -34.67 7.80
CA GLY A 709 4.46 -34.24 9.19
C GLY A 709 4.05 -32.78 9.44
N ASP A 710 3.20 -32.21 8.60
CA ASP A 710 2.68 -30.85 8.68
C ASP A 710 3.80 -29.80 8.76
N LYS A 711 4.88 -30.03 7.99
CA LYS A 711 6.05 -29.15 7.93
C LYS A 711 6.46 -28.87 6.50
N VAL A 712 6.55 -27.60 6.15
CA VAL A 712 7.07 -27.18 4.85
C VAL A 712 8.57 -27.48 4.77
N PRO A 713 9.03 -28.30 3.78
CA PRO A 713 10.45 -28.59 3.64
C PRO A 713 11.26 -27.34 3.34
N MET A 714 12.45 -27.19 3.97
CA MET A 714 13.36 -26.08 3.70
C MET A 714 13.70 -25.95 2.21
N MET A 715 13.86 -27.07 1.52
CA MET A 715 14.12 -27.09 0.08
C MET A 715 13.01 -26.37 -0.71
N LYS A 716 11.73 -26.57 -0.36
CA LYS A 716 10.60 -25.90 -1.03
C LYS A 716 10.66 -24.37 -0.83
N LEU A 717 11.03 -23.92 0.36
CA LEU A 717 11.19 -22.49 0.65
C LEU A 717 12.32 -21.88 -0.19
N LEU A 718 13.46 -22.57 -0.30
CA LEU A 718 14.61 -22.14 -1.11
C LEU A 718 14.30 -22.18 -2.61
N GLU A 719 13.58 -23.20 -3.09
CA GLU A 719 13.14 -23.29 -4.48
C GLU A 719 12.25 -22.13 -4.90
N ASP A 720 11.28 -21.76 -4.06
CA ASP A 720 10.38 -20.62 -4.35
C ASP A 720 11.13 -19.29 -4.31
N LEU A 721 12.09 -19.12 -3.38
CA LEU A 721 12.98 -17.96 -3.32
C LEU A 721 13.82 -17.84 -4.60
N LEU A 722 14.49 -18.93 -5.00
CA LEU A 722 15.32 -18.97 -6.22
C LEU A 722 14.49 -18.75 -7.47
N PHE A 723 13.27 -19.32 -7.53
CA PHE A 723 12.35 -19.11 -8.64
C PHE A 723 11.99 -17.62 -8.77
N ALA A 724 11.54 -16.99 -7.67
CA ALA A 724 11.21 -15.57 -7.68
C ALA A 724 12.39 -14.70 -8.15
N TYR A 725 13.60 -14.99 -7.65
CA TYR A 725 14.81 -14.30 -8.08
C TYR A 725 15.11 -14.52 -9.58
N GLN A 726 15.07 -15.75 -10.05
CA GLN A 726 15.31 -16.08 -11.47
C GLN A 726 14.35 -15.37 -12.41
N GLN A 727 13.09 -15.20 -11.99
CA GLN A 727 12.06 -14.53 -12.78
C GLN A 727 12.09 -13.00 -12.70
N GLY A 728 13.04 -12.41 -11.95
CA GLY A 728 13.23 -10.95 -11.89
C GLY A 728 12.39 -10.23 -10.83
N VAL A 729 11.80 -10.94 -9.90
CA VAL A 729 11.04 -10.33 -8.77
C VAL A 729 12.01 -9.51 -7.91
N LYS A 730 11.68 -8.24 -7.65
CA LYS A 730 12.54 -7.33 -6.89
C LYS A 730 12.43 -7.55 -5.38
N THR A 731 11.24 -7.85 -4.89
CA THR A 731 10.96 -7.94 -3.44
C THR A 731 10.01 -9.07 -3.12
N LEU A 732 10.20 -9.70 -1.94
CA LEU A 732 9.22 -10.60 -1.32
C LEU A 732 8.84 -10.03 0.04
N TYR A 733 7.53 -9.85 0.25
CA TYR A 733 6.94 -9.23 1.45
C TYR A 733 6.59 -10.30 2.50
N TYR A 734 5.32 -10.49 2.85
CA TYR A 734 4.93 -11.46 3.88
C TYR A 734 5.20 -12.91 3.49
N HIS A 735 5.49 -13.71 4.51
CA HIS A 735 5.40 -15.17 4.45
C HIS A 735 4.18 -15.58 5.26
N ASN A 736 3.14 -16.05 4.59
CA ASN A 736 1.94 -16.53 5.24
C ASN A 736 2.00 -18.06 5.39
N THR A 737 1.72 -18.54 6.59
CA THR A 737 1.57 -19.96 6.87
C THR A 737 0.13 -20.21 7.30
N ARG A 738 -0.52 -21.21 6.73
CA ARG A 738 -1.82 -21.68 7.20
C ARG A 738 -1.58 -22.45 8.50
N ASP A 739 -1.87 -21.83 9.63
CA ASP A 739 -1.88 -22.49 10.93
C ASP A 739 -3.21 -23.23 11.09
N GLY A 740 -3.16 -24.43 11.68
CA GLY A 740 -4.33 -25.28 11.87
C GLY A 740 -5.40 -24.72 12.82
N ALA A 741 -5.21 -23.49 13.35
CA ALA A 741 -6.22 -22.74 14.09
C ALA A 741 -7.34 -22.17 13.18
N GLY A 742 -7.12 -22.10 11.87
CA GLY A 742 -8.14 -21.77 10.87
C GLY A 742 -8.76 -23.02 10.26
N LYS A 743 -9.58 -23.74 11.00
CA LYS A 743 -10.59 -24.60 10.36
C LYS A 743 -11.39 -23.77 9.37
N ARG A 744 -11.76 -24.37 8.22
CA ARG A 744 -12.66 -23.72 7.24
C ARG A 744 -13.74 -22.97 8.00
N GLU A 745 -13.84 -21.67 7.77
CA GLU A 745 -14.87 -20.80 8.36
C GLU A 745 -16.32 -21.25 8.02
N ASP A 746 -16.48 -22.32 7.26
CA ASP A 746 -17.75 -22.94 6.95
C ASP A 746 -18.37 -23.74 8.12
N ASP A 747 -17.59 -24.12 9.13
CA ASP A 747 -18.09 -25.02 10.19
C ASP A 747 -18.29 -24.38 11.58
N ASP A 748 -17.86 -23.12 11.83
CA ASP A 748 -17.98 -22.53 13.16
C ASP A 748 -18.17 -21.01 13.16
N LEU A 749 -19.37 -20.52 12.81
CA LEU A 749 -19.84 -19.17 13.20
C LEU A 749 -20.01 -19.03 14.74
N ALA A 750 -19.75 -20.07 15.51
CA ALA A 750 -19.92 -20.10 16.96
C ALA A 750 -18.60 -19.91 17.75
N SER A 751 -17.41 -19.95 17.11
CA SER A 751 -16.10 -19.89 17.81
C SER A 751 -15.31 -18.58 17.59
N VAL A 752 -15.96 -17.48 17.18
CA VAL A 752 -15.33 -16.15 17.00
C VAL A 752 -15.07 -15.43 18.34
N ALA A 753 -15.12 -16.12 19.46
CA ALA A 753 -14.66 -15.58 20.74
C ALA A 753 -13.23 -16.04 20.99
N LEU A 754 -12.28 -15.10 20.97
CA LEU A 754 -10.85 -15.23 21.29
C LEU A 754 -9.90 -15.32 20.06
N VAL A 755 -9.97 -14.33 19.15
CA VAL A 755 -8.75 -13.87 18.49
C VAL A 755 -8.29 -12.66 19.32
N GLU A 756 -7.18 -12.79 20.02
CA GLU A 756 -6.44 -11.63 20.53
C GLU A 756 -6.23 -10.68 19.36
N PRO A 757 -6.34 -9.34 19.54
CA PRO A 757 -6.04 -8.42 18.49
C PRO A 757 -4.59 -8.72 18.03
N GLU A 758 -4.42 -9.27 16.85
CA GLU A 758 -3.12 -9.24 16.19
C GLU A 758 -2.66 -7.79 16.31
N ASP A 759 -1.44 -7.58 16.83
CA ASP A 759 -0.75 -6.29 16.73
C ASP A 759 -0.74 -5.93 15.25
N GLU A 760 -1.79 -5.26 14.81
CA GLU A 760 -1.98 -4.86 13.42
C GLU A 760 -0.83 -3.93 13.06
N CYS A 761 0.21 -4.51 12.48
CA CYS A 761 1.14 -3.76 11.64
C CYS A 761 0.37 -3.30 10.39
N ASP A 762 -0.66 -2.54 10.60
CA ASP A 762 -1.38 -1.82 9.59
C ASP A 762 -0.51 -0.62 9.19
N GLY A 763 0.58 -0.93 8.48
CA GLY A 763 1.48 0.08 7.96
C GLY A 763 0.74 1.13 7.15
N ALA A 764 1.20 2.37 7.20
CA ALA A 764 0.66 3.49 6.43
C ALA A 764 0.69 3.25 4.91
N CYS A 765 1.44 2.24 4.44
CA CYS A 765 1.52 1.84 3.04
C CYS A 765 0.32 1.00 2.56
N LYS A 766 -0.59 0.61 3.43
CA LYS A 766 -1.83 -0.04 2.98
C LYS A 766 -2.76 1.02 2.40
N ILE A 767 -2.92 1.00 1.10
CA ILE A 767 -3.91 1.82 0.39
C ILE A 767 -5.32 1.41 0.79
#